data_e1078fb0198b6c5cc9978192bf0abec9
#
_entry.id   e1078fb0198b6c5cc9978192bf0abec9
#
_cell.length_a   1.000
_cell.length_b   1.000
_cell.length_c   1.000
_cell.angle_alpha   90.00
_cell.angle_beta   90.00
_cell.angle_gamma   90.00
#
_symmetry.space_group_name_H-M   'P 1'
#
loop_
_entity.id
_entity.type
_entity.pdbx_description
1 polymer ?
#
loop_
_entity_poly.entity_id
_entity_poly.type
_entity_poly.pdbx_seq_one_letter_code
_entity_poly.pdbx_strand_id
1 'polypeptide(L)'
;MSCKLQRIVLVCGLASLALYAAGATAQVRFIDAVRARVADAQAGDDLQARKDRIRHDLANGTLRSGKGANHRKHHRPGDPRLLALPHWSGSFRSEGVDYPFTVIGGDPADRQTTVVPTVIVPYRFVFADGGVVDASSDVIDGTTQVQGMLASPLFDDFPFAAGATPLGATQFGDAYMRGNFWSRHGGEGSGYHMRLQVARVVSPALEIDVPADIGFSIPLGNGETLGVIDELTLDGILRSVMVGLGIPPSALTIHAVAQLITVGGGFESFGYHRWADLRAETQSAGLHTYILSSWFSQTAAPFSANAEVLGHEITEWLMDPLIANVVPTWNDPGTPSLCWNPTLEVADPLELFPGQTVALNGRDWLLPDVMFLPWFERVASRSVNGWFSMLNNVTRFTDKCPFAEYVGVTVYPNDPGVTQTQFTSVNNRKQGTGFSVQSSGQTVGFALDNLDPASPDPLVRTPLSVPGSVTTVPMKINDSGQIVGIYFDAPGNEHGFLLSNGRYTTIDFPGSFGTEVLALNNKHDLTIAGDYTDAAGAFHGFTFEVNGGVFKSFDVPNAAGTAIWGINDSNRIVGRFHQDVGHFRGFVGTLGKTQIVDYVNDPQNITSLGGINNAGVIAGQVVGDGFGGGFLAGGGDFVPANMDLTYDVNDQGWVAGGFVFSGSLVGAVGVPLDPHSFGPAGAGSAGAIQGQPVSRQP
;
A
#
# COMPACT_ATOMS: atom_id res chain seq x y z
N MET A 1 7.11 -32.42 16.88
CA MET A 1 5.74 -31.84 16.92
C MET A 1 5.70 -30.34 16.67
N SER A 2 6.76 -29.59 16.91
CA SER A 2 6.81 -28.13 16.82
C SER A 2 6.96 -27.53 15.41
N CYS A 3 7.39 -28.25 14.40
CA CYS A 3 7.70 -27.74 13.06
C CYS A 3 6.54 -27.69 12.05
N LYS A 4 5.51 -28.52 12.23
CA LYS A 4 4.43 -28.64 11.23
C LYS A 4 3.50 -27.45 11.16
N LEU A 5 3.31 -26.78 12.26
CA LEU A 5 2.36 -25.70 12.36
C LEU A 5 2.93 -24.32 12.03
N GLN A 6 4.22 -24.12 12.20
CA GLN A 6 4.92 -22.96 11.63
C GLN A 6 4.74 -22.82 10.12
N ARG A 7 4.31 -23.91 9.43
CA ARG A 7 4.17 -23.94 7.97
C ARG A 7 2.89 -23.34 7.41
N ILE A 8 1.73 -23.70 7.94
CA ILE A 8 0.45 -23.08 7.49
C ILE A 8 0.49 -21.59 7.74
N VAL A 9 1.15 -21.25 8.75
CA VAL A 9 1.36 -19.93 9.26
C VAL A 9 2.24 -19.09 8.35
N LEU A 10 3.26 -19.66 7.76
CA LEU A 10 4.07 -19.01 6.75
C LEU A 10 3.46 -19.08 5.33
N VAL A 11 2.44 -19.93 5.11
CA VAL A 11 1.65 -19.98 3.87
C VAL A 11 0.90 -18.69 3.65
N CYS A 12 0.45 -18.04 4.69
CA CYS A 12 -0.44 -16.90 4.61
C CYS A 12 0.16 -15.56 5.04
N GLY A 13 1.47 -15.40 5.04
CA GLY A 13 2.16 -14.15 5.34
C GLY A 13 1.68 -13.47 6.64
N LEU A 14 2.53 -13.36 7.64
CA LEU A 14 2.36 -12.64 8.93
C LEU A 14 1.10 -12.90 9.79
N ALA A 15 0.00 -13.35 9.24
CA ALA A 15 -1.13 -13.86 10.04
C ALA A 15 -0.85 -15.22 10.64
N SER A 16 0.35 -15.69 10.54
CA SER A 16 0.67 -17.08 10.58
C SER A 16 1.83 -17.47 11.47
N LEU A 17 1.95 -17.03 12.65
CA LEU A 17 2.95 -17.48 13.59
C LEU A 17 2.34 -18.17 14.78
N ALA A 18 1.51 -19.12 14.64
CA ALA A 18 1.20 -20.00 15.73
C ALA A 18 0.18 -21.07 15.39
N LEU A 19 0.57 -22.22 14.98
CA LEU A 19 -0.23 -23.43 15.03
C LEU A 19 0.58 -24.56 15.66
N TYR A 20 0.55 -24.68 16.97
CA TYR A 20 0.93 -25.89 17.67
C TYR A 20 0.09 -26.18 18.90
N ALA A 21 -0.60 -27.23 18.90
CA ALA A 21 -0.97 -28.24 19.89
C ALA A 21 -2.47 -28.61 19.96
N ALA A 22 -2.73 -29.86 19.60
CA ALA A 22 -3.70 -30.81 20.17
C ALA A 22 -5.15 -30.41 20.49
N GLY A 23 -6.12 -30.93 19.72
CA GLY A 23 -7.54 -31.08 20.09
C GLY A 23 -8.39 -29.83 19.94
N ALA A 24 -9.72 -29.96 19.90
CA ALA A 24 -10.67 -28.83 19.76
C ALA A 24 -10.49 -27.71 20.80
N THR A 25 -10.00 -28.03 21.98
CA THR A 25 -9.62 -27.07 23.04
C THR A 25 -8.32 -26.32 22.74
N ALA A 26 -7.45 -26.86 21.91
CA ALA A 26 -6.21 -26.25 21.52
C ALA A 26 -6.40 -25.30 20.32
N GLN A 27 -7.38 -25.55 19.47
CA GLN A 27 -7.73 -24.68 18.36
C GLN A 27 -8.30 -23.33 18.85
N VAL A 28 -9.11 -23.33 19.90
CA VAL A 28 -9.61 -22.10 20.57
C VAL A 28 -8.48 -21.34 21.26
N ARG A 29 -7.62 -22.05 22.00
CA ARG A 29 -6.43 -21.44 22.64
C ARG A 29 -5.39 -20.95 21.63
N PHE A 30 -5.32 -21.57 20.47
CA PHE A 30 -4.45 -21.19 19.37
C PHE A 30 -4.86 -19.84 18.77
N ILE A 31 -6.13 -19.63 18.49
CA ILE A 31 -6.64 -18.42 17.87
C ILE A 31 -6.61 -17.24 18.83
N ASP A 32 -6.86 -17.48 20.13
CA ASP A 32 -6.67 -16.47 21.16
C ASP A 32 -5.18 -16.13 21.34
N ALA A 33 -4.29 -17.12 21.22
CA ALA A 33 -2.83 -16.88 21.22
C ALA A 33 -2.34 -16.21 19.93
N VAL A 34 -2.96 -16.45 18.76
CA VAL A 34 -2.69 -15.72 17.52
C VAL A 34 -3.24 -14.31 17.60
N ARG A 35 -4.45 -14.12 18.09
CA ARG A 35 -5.02 -12.78 18.35
C ARG A 35 -4.16 -11.98 19.32
N ALA A 36 -3.78 -12.58 20.47
CA ALA A 36 -2.93 -11.94 21.44
C ALA A 36 -1.53 -11.65 20.88
N ARG A 37 -0.92 -12.57 20.12
CA ARG A 37 0.42 -12.37 19.54
C ARG A 37 0.43 -11.50 18.29
N VAL A 38 -0.62 -11.52 17.47
CA VAL A 38 -0.76 -10.58 16.35
C VAL A 38 -1.09 -9.19 16.86
N ALA A 39 -1.93 -9.06 17.89
CA ALA A 39 -2.15 -7.80 18.60
C ALA A 39 -0.90 -7.36 19.39
N ASP A 40 -0.25 -8.27 20.12
CA ASP A 40 0.95 -7.96 20.91
C ASP A 40 2.20 -7.77 20.03
N ALA A 41 2.39 -8.54 18.95
CA ALA A 41 3.54 -8.38 18.06
C ALA A 41 3.38 -7.14 17.15
N GLN A 42 2.17 -6.83 16.71
CA GLN A 42 1.93 -5.62 15.92
C GLN A 42 1.80 -4.35 16.77
N ALA A 43 1.32 -4.44 18.00
CA ALA A 43 1.18 -3.27 18.87
C ALA A 43 2.35 -3.08 19.83
N GLY A 44 2.90 -4.15 20.42
CA GLY A 44 3.93 -4.05 21.45
C GLY A 44 5.35 -3.99 20.89
N ASP A 45 5.76 -4.99 20.14
CA ASP A 45 7.14 -5.09 19.63
C ASP A 45 7.37 -4.13 18.46
N ASP A 46 6.37 -3.92 17.59
CA ASP A 46 6.47 -2.97 16.48
C ASP A 46 6.50 -1.52 17.01
N LEU A 47 5.63 -1.17 17.96
CA LEU A 47 5.60 0.18 18.54
C LEU A 47 6.88 0.52 19.30
N GLN A 48 7.49 -0.42 20.05
CA GLN A 48 8.74 -0.20 20.74
C GLN A 48 9.94 -0.12 19.78
N ALA A 49 10.01 -0.99 18.78
CA ALA A 49 11.04 -0.94 17.74
C ALA A 49 10.95 0.37 16.93
N ARG A 50 9.75 0.84 16.62
CA ARG A 50 9.51 2.14 15.98
C ARG A 50 9.91 3.30 16.87
N LYS A 51 9.57 3.25 18.15
CA LYS A 51 10.00 4.25 19.14
C LYS A 51 11.52 4.39 19.19
N ASP A 52 12.23 3.27 19.16
CA ASP A 52 13.69 3.27 19.22
C ASP A 52 14.30 3.75 17.90
N ARG A 53 13.71 3.41 16.73
CA ARG A 53 14.10 3.94 15.41
C ARG A 53 13.87 5.45 15.32
N ILE A 54 12.67 5.94 15.65
CA ILE A 54 12.35 7.38 15.64
C ILE A 54 13.31 8.14 16.58
N ARG A 55 13.65 7.61 17.76
CA ARG A 55 14.65 8.20 18.64
C ARG A 55 16.04 8.23 18.02
N HIS A 56 16.42 7.16 17.32
CA HIS A 56 17.70 7.09 16.60
C HIS A 56 17.76 8.14 15.49
N ASP A 57 16.71 8.25 14.68
CA ASP A 57 16.63 9.19 13.56
C ASP A 57 16.57 10.65 14.05
N LEU A 58 15.86 10.92 15.13
CA LEU A 58 15.89 12.21 15.82
C LEU A 58 17.30 12.58 16.29
N ALA A 59 18.00 11.65 16.95
CA ALA A 59 19.35 11.88 17.47
C ALA A 59 20.38 12.15 16.37
N ASN A 60 20.15 11.61 15.15
CA ASN A 60 21.01 11.77 14.00
C ASN A 60 20.56 12.89 13.04
N GLY A 61 19.41 13.54 13.30
CA GLY A 61 18.83 14.54 12.40
C GLY A 61 18.39 13.96 11.06
N THR A 62 18.07 12.66 11.02
CA THR A 62 17.69 11.92 9.82
C THR A 62 16.20 11.62 9.76
N LEU A 63 15.41 12.07 10.74
CA LEU A 63 13.98 11.87 10.78
C LEU A 63 13.34 12.52 9.54
N ARG A 64 12.64 11.71 8.76
CA ARG A 64 11.89 12.10 7.57
C ARG A 64 10.57 11.36 7.53
N SER A 65 9.58 11.91 6.83
CA SER A 65 8.39 11.15 6.44
C SER A 65 8.85 9.88 5.72
N GLY A 66 8.35 8.73 6.15
CA GLY A 66 8.64 7.49 5.45
C GLY A 66 8.01 7.55 4.07
N LYS A 67 8.80 7.33 3.02
CA LYS A 67 8.27 7.21 1.66
C LYS A 67 7.35 6.00 1.60
N GLY A 68 6.10 6.23 1.91
CA GLY A 68 5.08 5.22 1.81
C GLY A 68 4.53 5.12 0.40
N ALA A 69 5.10 4.23 -0.44
CA ALA A 69 4.35 3.66 -1.56
C ALA A 69 2.95 3.14 -1.12
N ASN A 70 2.64 3.30 0.14
CA ASN A 70 1.51 2.71 0.85
C ASN A 70 0.46 3.69 1.37
N HIS A 71 0.63 5.00 1.22
CA HIS A 71 -0.40 5.95 1.65
C HIS A 71 -1.81 5.64 1.09
N ARG A 72 -1.88 4.90 -0.01
CA ARG A 72 -3.14 4.51 -0.67
C ARG A 72 -3.61 3.09 -0.42
N LYS A 73 -2.88 2.25 0.30
CA LYS A 73 -3.29 0.85 0.54
C LYS A 73 -4.66 0.72 1.21
N HIS A 74 -5.18 1.79 1.79
CA HIS A 74 -6.39 1.76 2.59
C HIS A 74 -7.57 2.56 2.00
N HIS A 75 -7.42 3.20 0.83
CA HIS A 75 -8.46 4.04 0.29
C HIS A 75 -8.94 3.58 -1.09
N ARG A 76 -10.24 3.28 -1.16
CA ARG A 76 -10.95 3.16 -2.44
C ARG A 76 -10.93 4.55 -3.11
N PRO A 77 -10.65 4.65 -4.43
CA PRO A 77 -10.78 5.91 -5.16
C PRO A 77 -12.17 6.52 -4.95
N GLY A 78 -12.22 7.82 -4.66
CA GLY A 78 -13.49 8.52 -4.55
C GLY A 78 -14.14 8.72 -5.91
N ASP A 79 -15.47 8.80 -5.93
CA ASP A 79 -16.21 9.09 -7.16
C ASP A 79 -16.18 10.61 -7.43
N PRO A 80 -15.54 11.09 -8.52
CA PRO A 80 -15.44 12.51 -8.83
C PRO A 80 -16.81 13.21 -8.98
N ARG A 81 -17.85 12.46 -9.35
CA ARG A 81 -19.22 12.98 -9.49
C ARG A 81 -19.84 13.39 -8.14
N LEU A 82 -19.24 12.93 -7.04
CA LEU A 82 -19.68 13.22 -5.68
C LEU A 82 -18.80 14.30 -5.01
N LEU A 83 -17.80 14.85 -5.69
CA LEU A 83 -16.98 15.93 -5.17
C LEU A 83 -17.80 17.23 -5.11
N ALA A 84 -18.00 17.76 -3.92
CA ALA A 84 -18.81 18.96 -3.69
C ALA A 84 -18.04 20.29 -3.84
N LEU A 85 -16.72 20.21 -3.93
CA LEU A 85 -15.83 21.36 -4.13
C LEU A 85 -15.84 21.78 -5.61
N PRO A 86 -15.57 23.07 -5.92
CA PRO A 86 -15.30 23.49 -7.29
C PRO A 86 -14.15 22.67 -7.87
N HIS A 87 -14.39 22.04 -9.02
CA HIS A 87 -13.42 21.19 -9.69
C HIS A 87 -13.64 21.22 -11.21
N TRP A 88 -12.64 20.80 -11.96
CA TRP A 88 -12.76 20.49 -13.36
C TRP A 88 -12.08 19.17 -13.68
N SER A 89 -12.53 18.51 -14.74
CA SER A 89 -11.98 17.23 -15.17
C SER A 89 -11.40 17.36 -16.57
N GLY A 90 -10.29 16.69 -16.79
CA GLY A 90 -9.61 16.57 -18.05
C GLY A 90 -9.19 15.13 -18.30
N SER A 91 -8.50 14.92 -19.39
CA SER A 91 -7.81 13.67 -19.68
C SER A 91 -6.57 13.93 -20.52
N PHE A 92 -5.58 13.07 -20.38
CA PHE A 92 -4.46 13.00 -21.32
C PHE A 92 -4.33 11.57 -21.86
N ARG A 93 -3.60 11.42 -22.95
CA ARG A 93 -3.34 10.11 -23.54
C ARG A 93 -1.85 9.82 -23.52
N SER A 94 -1.50 8.69 -22.91
CA SER A 94 -0.12 8.19 -22.90
C SER A 94 -0.13 6.74 -23.37
N GLU A 95 0.69 6.43 -24.40
CA GLU A 95 0.88 5.08 -24.95
C GLU A 95 -0.42 4.33 -25.36
N GLY A 96 -1.42 5.07 -25.77
CA GLY A 96 -2.69 4.49 -26.21
C GLY A 96 -3.74 4.39 -25.12
N VAL A 97 -3.39 4.65 -23.86
CA VAL A 97 -4.29 4.66 -22.70
C VAL A 97 -4.74 6.09 -22.43
N ASP A 98 -6.03 6.27 -22.15
CA ASP A 98 -6.61 7.55 -21.73
C ASP A 98 -6.64 7.62 -20.20
N TYR A 99 -6.05 8.67 -19.64
CA TYR A 99 -5.94 8.94 -18.22
C TYR A 99 -6.84 10.11 -17.85
N PRO A 100 -8.06 9.86 -17.35
CA PRO A 100 -8.91 10.92 -16.83
C PRO A 100 -8.40 11.42 -15.49
N PHE A 101 -8.52 12.74 -15.26
CA PHE A 101 -8.19 13.34 -13.98
C PHE A 101 -9.24 14.39 -13.56
N THR A 102 -9.34 14.62 -12.26
CA THR A 102 -10.17 15.65 -11.66
C THR A 102 -9.35 16.43 -10.65
N VAL A 103 -9.28 17.74 -10.82
CA VAL A 103 -8.49 18.64 -10.00
C VAL A 103 -9.38 19.73 -9.38
N ILE A 104 -8.97 20.27 -8.24
CA ILE A 104 -9.68 21.34 -7.54
C ILE A 104 -9.54 22.66 -8.34
N GLY A 105 -10.59 23.45 -8.34
CA GLY A 105 -10.66 24.75 -9.00
C GLY A 105 -11.48 24.72 -10.29
N GLY A 106 -11.65 25.86 -10.95
CA GLY A 106 -12.27 25.96 -12.27
C GLY A 106 -11.29 25.61 -13.38
N ASP A 107 -11.79 25.37 -14.59
CA ASP A 107 -10.95 25.18 -15.76
C ASP A 107 -10.02 26.40 -15.96
N PRO A 108 -8.70 26.20 -16.00
CA PRO A 108 -7.76 27.31 -16.20
C PRO A 108 -8.01 28.12 -17.49
N ALA A 109 -8.63 27.52 -18.51
CA ALA A 109 -8.99 28.19 -19.75
C ALA A 109 -10.07 29.29 -19.54
N ASP A 110 -10.91 29.17 -18.52
CA ASP A 110 -11.93 30.16 -18.20
C ASP A 110 -11.37 31.43 -17.55
N ARG A 111 -10.12 31.38 -17.06
CA ARG A 111 -9.38 32.50 -16.45
C ARG A 111 -10.12 33.18 -15.30
N GLN A 112 -10.81 32.37 -14.50
CA GLN A 112 -11.60 32.84 -13.36
C GLN A 112 -10.89 32.50 -12.06
N THR A 113 -11.21 33.29 -11.01
CA THR A 113 -10.78 32.98 -9.65
C THR A 113 -11.76 32.00 -9.01
N THR A 114 -11.23 30.90 -8.51
CA THR A 114 -11.94 29.96 -7.65
C THR A 114 -11.50 30.17 -6.21
N VAL A 115 -12.45 30.20 -5.29
CA VAL A 115 -12.19 30.33 -3.85
C VAL A 115 -12.74 29.09 -3.16
N VAL A 116 -11.89 28.39 -2.39
CA VAL A 116 -12.29 27.22 -1.60
C VAL A 116 -12.38 27.61 -0.13
N PRO A 117 -13.56 27.51 0.50
CA PRO A 117 -13.68 27.69 1.94
C PRO A 117 -12.86 26.63 2.67
N THR A 118 -12.09 27.05 3.68
CA THR A 118 -11.20 26.16 4.43
C THR A 118 -11.52 26.27 5.92
N VAL A 119 -11.66 25.10 6.57
CA VAL A 119 -11.84 24.98 8.02
C VAL A 119 -10.58 24.40 8.63
N ILE A 120 -9.96 25.12 9.57
CA ILE A 120 -8.78 24.66 10.30
C ILE A 120 -9.23 24.13 11.67
N VAL A 121 -8.87 22.88 11.96
CA VAL A 121 -9.18 22.18 13.20
C VAL A 121 -7.89 21.85 13.93
N PRO A 122 -7.47 22.65 14.92
CA PRO A 122 -6.29 22.35 15.71
C PRO A 122 -6.59 21.33 16.80
N TYR A 123 -5.57 20.49 17.11
CA TYR A 123 -5.66 19.46 18.12
C TYR A 123 -4.65 19.64 19.25
N ARG A 124 -5.05 19.15 20.41
CA ARG A 124 -4.23 18.96 21.58
C ARG A 124 -4.25 17.49 21.96
N PHE A 125 -3.14 16.77 21.80
CA PHE A 125 -3.02 15.36 22.17
C PHE A 125 -2.38 15.24 23.55
N VAL A 126 -3.02 14.44 24.42
CA VAL A 126 -2.55 14.13 25.77
C VAL A 126 -2.25 12.64 25.81
N PHE A 127 -0.97 12.29 25.84
CA PHE A 127 -0.53 10.89 25.83
C PHE A 127 -0.56 10.28 27.22
N ALA A 128 -0.83 8.98 27.31
CA ALA A 128 -0.88 8.24 28.58
C ALA A 128 0.47 8.24 29.34
N ASP A 129 1.59 8.47 28.65
CA ASP A 129 2.92 8.65 29.25
C ASP A 129 3.18 10.06 29.78
N GLY A 130 2.21 10.96 29.71
CA GLY A 130 2.24 12.32 30.24
C GLY A 130 2.73 13.39 29.24
N GLY A 131 3.15 13.02 28.03
CA GLY A 131 3.49 13.98 26.99
C GLY A 131 2.28 14.70 26.44
N VAL A 132 2.46 15.93 26.00
CA VAL A 132 1.41 16.75 25.38
C VAL A 132 1.97 17.45 24.15
N VAL A 133 1.20 17.48 23.06
CA VAL A 133 1.44 18.30 21.87
C VAL A 133 0.19 19.09 21.54
N ASP A 134 0.31 20.39 21.26
CA ASP A 134 -0.83 21.29 21.08
C ASP A 134 -0.58 22.29 19.95
N ALA A 135 -1.31 22.15 18.86
CA ALA A 135 -1.21 22.99 17.66
C ALA A 135 -1.54 24.46 17.90
N SER A 136 -2.28 24.79 18.98
CA SER A 136 -2.72 26.15 19.29
C SER A 136 -1.86 26.87 20.31
N SER A 137 -1.12 26.15 21.15
CA SER A 137 -0.37 26.72 22.27
C SER A 137 1.12 26.45 22.22
N ASP A 138 1.57 25.32 21.64
CA ASP A 138 3.00 25.02 21.56
C ASP A 138 3.67 25.98 20.58
N VAL A 139 4.71 26.65 21.08
CA VAL A 139 5.51 27.59 20.30
C VAL A 139 6.68 26.86 19.68
N ILE A 140 6.59 26.61 18.39
CA ILE A 140 7.57 25.91 17.57
C ILE A 140 8.26 26.95 16.67
N ASP A 141 9.58 27.06 16.78
CA ASP A 141 10.37 28.07 16.04
C ASP A 141 9.77 29.50 16.12
N GLY A 142 9.19 29.85 17.28
CA GLY A 142 8.68 31.18 17.60
C GLY A 142 7.24 31.47 17.13
N THR A 143 6.45 30.46 16.75
CA THR A 143 5.02 30.60 16.44
C THR A 143 4.24 29.36 16.83
N THR A 144 2.93 29.47 17.08
CA THR A 144 2.09 28.26 17.11
C THR A 144 1.81 27.81 15.68
N GLN A 145 1.45 26.54 15.49
CA GLN A 145 1.13 26.02 14.17
C GLN A 145 0.02 26.85 13.50
N VAL A 146 -1.08 27.10 14.19
CA VAL A 146 -2.21 27.86 13.63
C VAL A 146 -1.80 29.25 13.20
N GLN A 147 -1.05 29.95 14.04
CA GLN A 147 -0.55 31.30 13.71
C GLN A 147 0.45 31.25 12.55
N GLY A 148 1.34 30.26 12.57
CA GLY A 148 2.31 30.05 11.50
C GLY A 148 1.63 29.79 10.16
N MET A 149 0.68 28.84 10.12
CA MET A 149 -0.09 28.55 8.91
C MET A 149 -0.71 29.81 8.31
N LEU A 150 -1.43 30.60 9.11
CA LEU A 150 -2.13 31.78 8.66
C LEU A 150 -1.20 32.91 8.17
N ALA A 151 0.01 32.98 8.72
CA ALA A 151 1.01 34.00 8.36
C ALA A 151 1.97 33.50 7.24
N SER A 152 1.85 32.26 6.82
CA SER A 152 2.72 31.65 5.81
C SER A 152 2.22 31.89 4.38
N PRO A 153 3.07 31.70 3.37
CA PRO A 153 2.68 31.79 1.97
C PRO A 153 1.62 30.76 1.53
N LEU A 154 1.21 29.83 2.40
CA LEU A 154 0.11 28.92 2.12
C LEU A 154 -1.26 29.62 2.15
N PHE A 155 -1.38 30.69 2.98
CA PHE A 155 -2.64 31.44 3.17
C PHE A 155 -2.49 32.93 2.92
N ASP A 156 -1.26 33.48 2.96
CA ASP A 156 -0.99 34.88 2.69
C ASP A 156 -0.27 35.07 1.34
N ASP A 157 -0.38 36.24 0.74
CA ASP A 157 0.13 36.51 -0.59
C ASP A 157 1.65 36.72 -0.57
N PHE A 158 2.36 35.99 -1.42
CA PHE A 158 3.79 36.11 -1.66
C PHE A 158 4.07 36.29 -3.18
N PRO A 159 5.03 37.09 -3.61
CA PRO A 159 5.35 37.29 -5.03
C PRO A 159 6.15 36.12 -5.59
N PHE A 160 5.44 35.02 -5.91
CA PHE A 160 6.05 33.84 -6.49
C PHE A 160 6.53 34.05 -7.93
N ALA A 161 7.63 33.40 -8.28
CA ALA A 161 8.16 33.36 -9.63
C ALA A 161 8.82 32.00 -9.92
N ALA A 162 8.74 31.55 -11.17
CA ALA A 162 9.53 30.44 -11.72
C ALA A 162 10.72 31.02 -12.46
N GLY A 163 11.91 30.99 -11.84
CA GLY A 163 13.06 31.73 -12.33
C GLY A 163 12.76 33.22 -12.47
N ALA A 164 12.82 33.77 -13.69
CA ALA A 164 12.50 35.18 -13.96
C ALA A 164 11.03 35.39 -14.32
N THR A 165 10.21 34.38 -14.45
CA THR A 165 8.80 34.51 -14.86
C THR A 165 7.88 34.64 -13.64
N PRO A 166 7.19 35.78 -13.48
CA PRO A 166 6.28 35.98 -12.34
C PRO A 166 5.08 35.07 -12.40
N LEU A 167 4.76 34.40 -11.29
CA LEU A 167 3.52 33.66 -11.10
C LEU A 167 2.43 34.49 -10.43
N GLY A 168 2.81 35.64 -9.86
CA GLY A 168 1.95 36.61 -9.21
C GLY A 168 2.15 36.68 -7.69
N ALA A 169 1.63 37.77 -7.08
CA ALA A 169 1.52 37.86 -5.62
C ALA A 169 0.28 37.07 -5.20
N THR A 170 0.48 35.87 -4.64
CA THR A 170 -0.60 34.95 -4.34
C THR A 170 -0.15 33.87 -3.34
N GLN A 171 -1.05 32.93 -3.02
CA GLN A 171 -0.77 31.76 -2.16
C GLN A 171 0.06 30.71 -2.91
N PHE A 172 0.82 29.88 -2.18
CA PHE A 172 1.68 28.84 -2.75
C PHE A 172 0.93 27.87 -3.66
N GLY A 173 -0.20 27.34 -3.19
CA GLY A 173 -1.02 26.41 -3.99
C GLY A 173 -1.55 27.06 -5.29
N ASP A 174 -1.93 28.32 -5.24
CA ASP A 174 -2.33 29.06 -6.45
C ASP A 174 -1.15 29.31 -7.39
N ALA A 175 0.02 29.68 -6.86
CA ALA A 175 1.24 29.83 -7.67
C ALA A 175 1.62 28.51 -8.38
N TYR A 176 1.50 27.40 -7.68
CA TYR A 176 1.69 26.06 -8.25
C TYR A 176 0.68 25.80 -9.38
N MET A 177 -0.61 25.98 -9.18
CA MET A 177 -1.64 25.77 -10.19
C MET A 177 -1.45 26.66 -11.42
N ARG A 178 -1.06 27.92 -11.22
CA ARG A 178 -0.72 28.86 -12.31
C ARG A 178 0.51 28.39 -13.09
N GLY A 179 1.56 27.95 -12.40
CA GLY A 179 2.76 27.40 -13.04
C GLY A 179 2.46 26.14 -13.82
N ASN A 180 1.70 25.21 -13.24
CA ASN A 180 1.32 23.93 -13.81
C ASN A 180 0.48 24.08 -15.10
N PHE A 181 -0.54 24.93 -15.07
CA PHE A 181 -1.45 25.14 -16.20
C PHE A 181 -1.16 26.41 -17.01
N TRP A 182 0.10 26.86 -17.04
CA TRP A 182 0.55 28.13 -17.62
C TRP A 182 0.02 28.40 -19.02
N SER A 183 0.23 27.48 -19.94
CA SER A 183 -0.23 27.62 -21.32
C SER A 183 -1.76 27.61 -21.43
N ARG A 184 -2.45 26.87 -20.56
CA ARG A 184 -3.91 26.73 -20.62
C ARG A 184 -4.63 28.03 -20.17
N HIS A 185 -4.13 28.71 -19.16
CA HIS A 185 -4.74 29.97 -18.72
C HIS A 185 -4.19 31.21 -19.44
N GLY A 186 -3.19 31.07 -20.30
CA GLY A 186 -2.65 32.15 -21.13
C GLY A 186 -1.50 32.95 -20.50
N GLY A 187 -0.85 32.43 -19.48
CA GLY A 187 0.39 32.98 -18.95
C GLY A 187 0.25 34.19 -18.02
N GLU A 188 1.25 35.04 -18.05
CA GLU A 188 1.32 36.23 -17.18
C GLU A 188 0.10 37.16 -17.34
N GLY A 189 -0.38 37.71 -16.22
CA GLY A 189 -1.56 38.62 -16.21
C GLY A 189 -2.91 37.89 -16.38
N SER A 190 -2.94 36.57 -16.41
CA SER A 190 -4.19 35.79 -16.41
C SER A 190 -4.97 36.02 -15.11
N GLY A 191 -6.29 36.08 -15.22
CA GLY A 191 -7.22 36.10 -14.07
C GLY A 191 -7.48 34.74 -13.44
N TYR A 192 -6.80 33.67 -13.88
CA TYR A 192 -6.92 32.37 -13.27
C TYR A 192 -6.26 32.35 -11.90
N HIS A 193 -7.05 32.02 -10.88
CA HIS A 193 -6.57 31.82 -9.52
C HIS A 193 -7.33 30.68 -8.84
N MET A 194 -6.65 29.94 -7.97
CA MET A 194 -7.21 28.94 -7.07
C MET A 194 -6.77 29.27 -5.64
N ARG A 195 -7.68 29.81 -4.84
CA ARG A 195 -7.36 30.39 -3.53
C ARG A 195 -8.05 29.64 -2.40
N LEU A 196 -7.34 29.41 -1.32
CA LEU A 196 -7.91 28.94 -0.05
C LEU A 196 -8.35 30.15 0.79
N GLN A 197 -9.58 30.12 1.26
CA GLN A 197 -10.11 31.14 2.15
C GLN A 197 -10.49 30.54 3.49
N VAL A 198 -9.79 30.92 4.54
CA VAL A 198 -10.11 30.44 5.89
C VAL A 198 -11.48 30.97 6.30
N ALA A 199 -12.45 30.07 6.32
CA ALA A 199 -13.83 30.36 6.72
C ALA A 199 -14.01 30.22 8.25
N ARG A 200 -13.22 29.32 8.87
CA ARG A 200 -13.30 29.03 10.31
C ARG A 200 -11.99 28.47 10.82
N VAL A 201 -11.57 28.91 12.00
CA VAL A 201 -10.59 28.23 12.84
C VAL A 201 -11.33 27.74 14.09
N VAL A 202 -11.27 26.44 14.39
CA VAL A 202 -11.90 25.89 15.59
C VAL A 202 -11.10 26.31 16.82
N SER A 203 -11.76 26.83 17.83
CA SER A 203 -11.12 27.28 19.07
C SER A 203 -12.06 26.99 20.25
N PRO A 204 -11.52 26.47 21.36
CA PRO A 204 -10.14 26.04 21.58
C PRO A 204 -9.76 24.82 20.71
N ALA A 205 -8.49 24.44 20.72
CA ALA A 205 -8.03 23.16 20.13
C ALA A 205 -8.81 21.99 20.72
N LEU A 206 -9.07 20.99 19.88
CA LEU A 206 -9.79 19.80 20.34
C LEU A 206 -8.82 18.88 21.08
N GLU A 207 -9.15 18.57 22.33
CA GLU A 207 -8.37 17.68 23.17
C GLU A 207 -8.69 16.21 22.86
N ILE A 208 -7.64 15.43 22.63
CA ILE A 208 -7.71 13.99 22.39
C ILE A 208 -6.78 13.28 23.38
N ASP A 209 -7.37 12.44 24.24
CA ASP A 209 -6.61 11.53 25.08
C ASP A 209 -6.10 10.35 24.23
N VAL A 210 -4.79 10.10 24.29
CA VAL A 210 -4.13 9.04 23.52
C VAL A 210 -3.73 7.91 24.46
N PRO A 211 -4.43 6.77 24.45
CA PRO A 211 -4.06 5.57 25.20
C PRO A 211 -2.72 4.99 24.76
N ALA A 212 -2.06 4.27 25.68
CA ALA A 212 -0.71 3.74 25.45
C ALA A 212 -0.63 2.66 24.35
N ASP A 213 -1.76 2.05 24.01
CA ASP A 213 -1.87 1.04 22.94
C ASP A 213 -2.01 1.62 21.53
N ILE A 214 -2.33 2.93 21.43
CA ILE A 214 -2.46 3.61 20.13
C ILE A 214 -1.44 4.73 19.91
N GLY A 215 -0.68 5.12 20.92
CA GLY A 215 0.32 6.18 20.77
C GLY A 215 1.18 6.42 21.99
N PHE A 216 2.25 7.17 21.78
CA PHE A 216 3.22 7.54 22.84
C PHE A 216 3.88 8.88 22.52
N SER A 217 4.55 9.47 23.52
CA SER A 217 5.34 10.67 23.33
C SER A 217 6.86 10.42 23.43
N ILE A 218 7.62 11.30 22.81
CA ILE A 218 9.10 11.33 22.88
C ILE A 218 9.50 12.75 23.26
N PRO A 219 10.10 12.97 24.45
CA PRO A 219 10.66 14.27 24.79
C PRO A 219 11.89 14.58 23.93
N LEU A 220 11.92 15.78 23.34
CA LEU A 220 13.06 16.26 22.57
C LEU A 220 14.03 17.04 23.48
N GLY A 221 15.32 17.06 23.10
CA GLY A 221 16.39 17.65 23.91
C GLY A 221 16.29 19.18 24.13
N ASN A 222 15.44 19.87 23.35
CA ASN A 222 15.16 21.30 23.44
C ASN A 222 13.94 21.65 24.33
N GLY A 223 13.34 20.65 24.98
CA GLY A 223 12.15 20.81 25.80
C GLY A 223 10.83 20.66 25.04
N GLU A 224 10.88 20.43 23.74
CA GLU A 224 9.71 20.08 22.93
C GLU A 224 9.32 18.62 23.12
N THR A 225 8.11 18.27 22.69
CA THR A 225 7.59 16.89 22.69
C THR A 225 7.21 16.49 21.29
N LEU A 226 7.57 15.28 20.86
CA LEU A 226 7.10 14.64 19.66
C LEU A 226 6.05 13.60 20.02
N GLY A 227 4.88 13.67 19.39
CA GLY A 227 3.83 12.65 19.51
C GLY A 227 3.94 11.61 18.40
N VAL A 228 3.58 10.37 18.71
CA VAL A 228 3.43 9.29 17.74
C VAL A 228 2.10 8.60 17.97
N ILE A 229 1.31 8.41 16.91
CA ILE A 229 -0.04 7.85 17.02
C ILE A 229 -0.34 6.91 15.84
N ASP A 230 -1.15 5.88 16.09
CA ASP A 230 -1.68 4.99 15.04
C ASP A 230 -2.53 5.79 14.05
N GLU A 231 -2.17 5.70 12.77
CA GLU A 231 -2.77 6.50 11.69
C GLU A 231 -4.25 6.18 11.49
N LEU A 232 -4.64 4.89 11.53
CA LEU A 232 -6.01 4.48 11.25
C LEU A 232 -6.96 4.92 12.37
N THR A 233 -6.50 4.80 13.61
CA THR A 233 -7.24 5.28 14.78
C THR A 233 -7.43 6.78 14.72
N LEU A 234 -6.36 7.52 14.41
CA LEU A 234 -6.44 8.97 14.25
C LEU A 234 -7.40 9.34 13.12
N ASP A 235 -7.30 8.71 11.96
CA ASP A 235 -8.18 8.98 10.82
C ASP A 235 -9.67 8.80 11.16
N GLY A 236 -10.01 7.77 11.94
CA GLY A 236 -11.35 7.56 12.48
C GLY A 236 -11.82 8.71 13.37
N ILE A 237 -10.92 9.25 14.21
CA ILE A 237 -11.20 10.42 15.06
C ILE A 237 -11.43 11.66 14.19
N LEU A 238 -10.58 11.93 13.20
CA LEU A 238 -10.70 13.10 12.32
C LEU A 238 -12.04 13.12 11.59
N ARG A 239 -12.48 11.99 11.07
CA ARG A 239 -13.80 11.85 10.41
C ARG A 239 -14.96 12.13 11.38
N SER A 240 -14.88 11.57 12.58
CA SER A 240 -15.89 11.80 13.62
C SER A 240 -15.97 13.26 14.02
N VAL A 241 -14.84 13.95 14.07
CA VAL A 241 -14.75 15.40 14.34
C VAL A 241 -15.42 16.21 13.23
N MET A 242 -15.18 15.88 11.95
CA MET A 242 -15.85 16.57 10.83
C MET A 242 -17.37 16.46 10.93
N VAL A 243 -17.89 15.28 11.29
CA VAL A 243 -19.32 15.05 11.53
C VAL A 243 -19.80 15.89 12.70
N GLY A 244 -19.13 15.82 13.86
CA GLY A 244 -19.51 16.51 15.09
C GLY A 244 -19.49 18.04 14.97
N LEU A 245 -18.59 18.59 14.15
CA LEU A 245 -18.50 20.03 13.88
C LEU A 245 -19.43 20.50 12.76
N GLY A 246 -20.13 19.60 12.08
CA GLY A 246 -21.00 19.91 10.95
C GLY A 246 -20.27 20.56 9.78
N ILE A 247 -19.04 20.14 9.49
CA ILE A 247 -18.25 20.69 8.38
C ILE A 247 -18.89 20.25 7.06
N PRO A 248 -19.20 21.19 6.13
CA PRO A 248 -19.82 20.82 4.87
C PRO A 248 -18.81 20.22 3.88
N PRO A 249 -19.22 19.32 2.97
CA PRO A 249 -18.36 18.75 1.94
C PRO A 249 -17.86 19.78 0.90
N SER A 250 -18.41 20.97 0.90
CA SER A 250 -17.97 22.11 0.07
C SER A 250 -16.84 22.94 0.70
N ALA A 251 -16.25 22.46 1.78
CA ALA A 251 -15.08 23.07 2.41
C ALA A 251 -13.93 22.05 2.52
N LEU A 252 -12.70 22.53 2.34
CA LEU A 252 -11.51 21.77 2.72
C LEU A 252 -11.39 21.77 4.25
N THR A 253 -11.16 20.63 4.86
CA THR A 253 -10.79 20.55 6.28
C THR A 253 -9.30 20.34 6.42
N ILE A 254 -8.61 21.18 7.20
CA ILE A 254 -7.22 21.00 7.58
C ILE A 254 -7.17 20.66 9.07
N HIS A 255 -6.76 19.44 9.37
CA HIS A 255 -6.49 18.96 10.71
C HIS A 255 -5.06 19.33 11.08
N ALA A 256 -4.91 20.32 11.94
CA ALA A 256 -3.64 20.88 12.33
C ALA A 256 -3.10 20.20 13.59
N VAL A 257 -1.93 19.59 13.51
CA VAL A 257 -1.27 18.89 14.62
C VAL A 257 0.17 19.37 14.76
N ALA A 258 0.63 19.61 15.97
CA ALA A 258 1.99 20.05 16.26
C ALA A 258 2.86 18.84 16.56
N GLN A 259 4.04 18.74 15.94
CA GLN A 259 5.07 17.73 16.25
C GLN A 259 4.47 16.32 16.42
N LEU A 260 3.62 15.88 15.48
CA LEU A 260 2.98 14.57 15.51
C LEU A 260 3.40 13.73 14.30
N ILE A 261 3.80 12.50 14.55
CA ILE A 261 4.02 11.48 13.52
C ILE A 261 2.88 10.49 13.57
N THR A 262 2.30 10.17 12.43
CA THR A 262 1.39 9.02 12.32
C THR A 262 2.15 7.78 11.89
N VAL A 263 1.75 6.64 12.42
CA VAL A 263 2.35 5.34 12.11
C VAL A 263 1.26 4.38 11.63
N GLY A 264 1.47 3.82 10.44
CA GLY A 264 0.51 2.89 9.85
C GLY A 264 1.13 2.12 8.71
N GLY A 265 0.70 0.88 8.45
CA GLY A 265 1.14 0.09 7.30
C GLY A 265 2.66 -0.10 7.14
N GLY A 266 3.43 0.04 8.22
CA GLY A 266 4.90 -0.07 8.19
C GLY A 266 5.64 1.25 7.99
N PHE A 267 4.96 2.39 7.92
CA PHE A 267 5.55 3.70 7.62
C PHE A 267 5.20 4.75 8.67
N GLU A 268 6.05 5.76 8.78
CA GLU A 268 5.81 7.02 9.45
C GLU A 268 5.32 8.05 8.44
N SER A 269 4.28 8.84 8.77
CA SER A 269 3.79 9.94 7.97
C SER A 269 3.73 11.23 8.78
N PHE A 270 4.07 12.34 8.14
CA PHE A 270 4.02 13.68 8.71
C PHE A 270 2.75 14.43 8.33
N GLY A 271 2.12 14.02 7.26
CA GLY A 271 0.86 14.52 6.75
C GLY A 271 0.24 13.55 5.75
N TYR A 272 -0.99 13.79 5.38
CA TYR A 272 -1.66 13.17 4.26
C TYR A 272 -2.91 13.95 3.85
N HIS A 273 -3.30 13.83 2.60
CA HIS A 273 -4.62 14.26 2.15
C HIS A 273 -5.52 13.05 1.89
N ARG A 274 -6.83 13.20 2.16
CA ARG A 274 -7.81 12.11 2.03
C ARG A 274 -9.22 12.63 1.75
N TRP A 275 -10.09 11.67 1.47
CA TRP A 275 -11.52 11.89 1.39
C TRP A 275 -12.29 10.93 2.31
N ALA A 276 -13.53 11.33 2.66
CA ALA A 276 -14.42 10.51 3.46
C ALA A 276 -15.85 10.57 2.92
N ASP A 277 -16.52 9.41 2.86
CA ASP A 277 -17.96 9.34 2.62
C ASP A 277 -18.68 9.45 3.96
N LEU A 278 -19.08 10.68 4.30
CA LEU A 278 -19.83 10.99 5.51
C LEU A 278 -21.29 11.35 5.20
N ARG A 279 -21.81 10.95 4.03
CA ARG A 279 -23.14 11.32 3.56
C ARG A 279 -24.24 10.74 4.44
N ALA A 280 -24.04 9.54 4.99
CA ALA A 280 -25.00 8.90 5.89
C ALA A 280 -25.12 9.65 7.23
N GLU A 281 -23.99 10.10 7.78
CA GLU A 281 -23.90 10.77 9.08
C GLU A 281 -24.29 12.25 8.98
N THR A 282 -23.88 12.93 7.91
CA THR A 282 -24.07 14.39 7.73
C THR A 282 -25.31 14.75 6.91
N GLN A 283 -25.97 13.76 6.28
CA GLN A 283 -27.06 13.99 5.32
C GLN A 283 -26.65 14.91 4.13
N SER A 284 -25.35 14.97 3.84
CA SER A 284 -24.81 15.78 2.74
C SER A 284 -24.90 15.02 1.42
N ALA A 285 -24.79 15.75 0.30
CA ALA A 285 -24.83 15.12 -1.03
C ALA A 285 -23.43 14.78 -1.60
N GLY A 286 -22.34 15.23 -0.93
CA GLY A 286 -20.98 15.13 -1.46
C GLY A 286 -20.01 14.43 -0.52
N LEU A 287 -18.85 14.07 -1.09
CA LEU A 287 -17.71 13.55 -0.33
C LEU A 287 -16.96 14.69 0.34
N HIS A 288 -16.51 14.46 1.56
CA HIS A 288 -15.63 15.38 2.28
C HIS A 288 -14.18 15.12 1.90
N THR A 289 -13.39 16.19 1.74
CA THR A 289 -11.93 16.08 1.58
C THR A 289 -11.24 16.79 2.74
N TYR A 290 -10.10 16.25 3.16
CA TYR A 290 -9.36 16.79 4.29
C TYR A 290 -7.87 16.51 4.17
N ILE A 291 -7.11 17.33 4.90
CA ILE A 291 -5.66 17.20 5.06
C ILE A 291 -5.37 17.05 6.55
N LEU A 292 -4.53 16.09 6.92
CA LEU A 292 -3.79 16.08 8.17
C LEU A 292 -2.42 16.68 7.90
N SER A 293 -1.97 17.63 8.69
CA SER A 293 -0.62 18.16 8.55
C SER A 293 0.03 18.42 9.91
N SER A 294 1.21 17.85 10.08
CA SER A 294 2.04 18.14 11.23
C SER A 294 2.94 19.36 10.98
N TRP A 295 3.24 20.06 12.06
CA TRP A 295 4.14 21.22 12.06
C TRP A 295 5.36 20.90 12.92
N PHE A 296 6.48 20.71 12.25
CA PHE A 296 7.74 20.37 12.93
C PHE A 296 8.64 21.57 13.14
N SER A 297 9.43 21.53 14.21
CA SER A 297 10.55 22.44 14.40
C SER A 297 11.72 22.07 13.50
N GLN A 298 12.57 23.06 13.22
CA GLN A 298 13.84 22.84 12.53
C GLN A 298 14.74 21.82 13.25
N THR A 299 14.56 21.66 14.58
CA THR A 299 15.29 20.65 15.36
C THR A 299 14.76 19.25 15.18
N ALA A 300 13.44 19.09 15.10
CA ALA A 300 12.80 17.77 14.99
C ALA A 300 12.86 17.20 13.56
N ALA A 301 12.54 18.01 12.57
CA ALA A 301 12.54 17.59 11.17
C ALA A 301 12.98 18.75 10.24
N PRO A 302 14.30 18.97 10.07
CA PRO A 302 14.80 20.15 9.36
C PRO A 302 14.42 20.21 7.88
N PHE A 303 14.07 19.09 7.26
CA PHE A 303 13.65 19.02 5.86
C PHE A 303 12.13 19.12 5.66
N SER A 304 11.37 18.95 6.74
CA SER A 304 9.90 18.98 6.75
C SER A 304 9.38 19.99 7.79
N ALA A 305 10.16 21.02 8.07
CA ALA A 305 9.83 22.01 9.09
C ALA A 305 8.79 23.03 8.58
N ASN A 306 8.03 23.56 9.50
CA ASN A 306 7.03 24.62 9.33
C ASN A 306 6.03 24.39 8.15
N ALA A 307 6.07 25.21 7.08
CA ALA A 307 5.06 25.20 6.02
C ALA A 307 5.24 24.07 4.98
N GLU A 308 6.32 23.30 5.05
CA GLU A 308 6.69 22.30 4.04
C GLU A 308 5.64 21.20 3.94
N VAL A 309 5.33 20.50 5.04
CA VAL A 309 4.37 19.36 5.06
C VAL A 309 3.00 19.82 4.56
N LEU A 310 2.49 20.94 5.03
CA LEU A 310 1.19 21.42 4.58
C LEU A 310 1.22 21.89 3.12
N GLY A 311 2.32 22.46 2.66
CA GLY A 311 2.53 22.85 1.26
C GLY A 311 2.50 21.64 0.32
N HIS A 312 3.14 20.56 0.74
CA HIS A 312 3.12 19.25 0.08
C HIS A 312 1.66 18.75 -0.07
N GLU A 313 0.96 18.58 1.01
CA GLU A 313 -0.40 18.04 1.04
C GLU A 313 -1.44 18.93 0.33
N ILE A 314 -1.30 20.26 0.39
CA ILE A 314 -2.17 21.17 -0.35
C ILE A 314 -2.02 20.96 -1.85
N THR A 315 -0.80 20.83 -2.36
CA THR A 315 -0.56 20.70 -3.80
C THR A 315 -1.01 19.33 -4.34
N GLU A 316 -0.86 18.28 -3.57
CA GLU A 316 -1.39 16.97 -3.91
C GLU A 316 -2.91 16.93 -3.87
N TRP A 317 -3.52 17.46 -2.80
CA TRP A 317 -4.97 17.57 -2.71
C TRP A 317 -5.56 18.41 -3.87
N LEU A 318 -4.88 19.47 -4.31
CA LEU A 318 -5.31 20.24 -5.48
C LEU A 318 -5.34 19.39 -6.74
N MET A 319 -4.40 18.50 -6.92
CA MET A 319 -4.22 17.70 -8.13
C MET A 319 -4.90 16.31 -8.05
N ASP A 320 -5.15 15.78 -6.86
CA ASP A 320 -5.83 14.49 -6.66
C ASP A 320 -6.70 14.45 -5.39
N PRO A 321 -7.76 15.27 -5.32
CA PRO A 321 -8.56 15.43 -4.10
C PRO A 321 -9.26 14.17 -3.60
N LEU A 322 -9.41 13.17 -4.46
CA LEU A 322 -10.14 11.92 -4.18
C LEU A 322 -9.26 10.69 -4.29
N ILE A 323 -7.95 10.86 -4.46
CA ILE A 323 -7.02 9.75 -4.64
C ILE A 323 -7.48 8.83 -5.79
N ALA A 324 -7.95 9.44 -6.87
CA ALA A 324 -8.57 8.78 -8.00
C ALA A 324 -7.88 9.05 -9.34
N ASN A 325 -6.98 10.03 -9.39
CA ASN A 325 -6.28 10.40 -10.59
C ASN A 325 -5.12 9.46 -10.85
N VAL A 326 -5.27 8.66 -11.89
CA VAL A 326 -4.27 7.69 -12.31
C VAL A 326 -3.37 8.31 -13.36
N VAL A 327 -2.09 7.98 -13.28
CA VAL A 327 -1.05 8.40 -14.23
C VAL A 327 -0.19 7.19 -14.62
N PRO A 328 0.57 7.24 -15.73
CA PRO A 328 1.60 6.23 -16.00
C PRO A 328 2.50 6.00 -14.79
N THR A 329 2.87 4.75 -14.51
CA THR A 329 3.83 4.43 -13.43
C THR A 329 5.13 5.18 -13.62
N TRP A 330 5.72 5.58 -12.53
CA TRP A 330 6.93 6.38 -12.55
C TRP A 330 7.97 5.91 -11.52
N ASN A 331 9.24 6.05 -11.88
CA ASN A 331 10.33 5.83 -10.94
C ASN A 331 10.63 7.14 -10.22
N ASP A 332 10.87 7.04 -8.93
CA ASP A 332 11.26 8.17 -8.10
C ASP A 332 12.56 8.80 -8.63
N PRO A 333 12.59 10.10 -8.94
CA PRO A 333 13.81 10.78 -9.39
C PRO A 333 14.95 10.75 -8.37
N GLY A 334 14.62 10.72 -7.08
CA GLY A 334 15.60 10.64 -5.98
C GLY A 334 16.05 9.20 -5.69
N THR A 335 15.24 8.21 -6.04
CA THR A 335 15.51 6.77 -5.84
C THR A 335 15.06 5.98 -7.08
N PRO A 336 15.81 6.04 -8.20
CA PRO A 336 15.37 5.49 -9.49
C PRO A 336 15.08 3.99 -9.52
N SER A 337 15.48 3.23 -8.51
CA SER A 337 15.16 1.82 -8.36
C SER A 337 13.76 1.59 -7.75
N LEU A 338 13.11 2.63 -7.26
CA LEU A 338 11.80 2.55 -6.65
C LEU A 338 10.71 2.90 -7.65
N CYS A 339 9.87 1.92 -7.99
CA CYS A 339 8.65 2.13 -8.76
C CYS A 339 7.51 2.59 -7.86
N TRP A 340 6.83 3.64 -8.29
CA TRP A 340 5.68 4.17 -7.58
C TRP A 340 4.36 3.76 -8.22
N ASN A 341 3.33 3.79 -7.41
CA ASN A 341 1.97 3.58 -7.84
C ASN A 341 1.58 4.54 -8.97
N PRO A 342 0.67 4.16 -9.86
CA PRO A 342 0.17 5.02 -10.92
C PRO A 342 -0.76 6.11 -10.37
N THR A 343 -0.30 6.90 -9.42
CA THR A 343 -1.09 7.93 -8.73
C THR A 343 -0.48 9.31 -8.94
N LEU A 344 -1.34 10.31 -9.00
CA LEU A 344 -0.94 11.69 -9.22
C LEU A 344 -0.55 12.35 -7.89
N GLU A 345 0.54 11.85 -7.25
CA GLU A 345 1.16 12.47 -6.09
C GLU A 345 2.23 13.45 -6.56
N VAL A 346 1.90 14.73 -6.58
CA VAL A 346 2.73 15.72 -7.27
C VAL A 346 3.94 16.20 -6.46
N ALA A 347 3.95 16.03 -5.15
CA ALA A 347 5.05 16.44 -4.29
C ALA A 347 5.99 15.26 -3.96
N ASP A 348 5.47 14.03 -3.90
CA ASP A 348 6.22 12.79 -3.60
C ASP A 348 7.49 12.59 -4.44
N PRO A 349 7.49 12.81 -5.78
CA PRO A 349 8.69 12.63 -6.59
C PRO A 349 9.87 13.51 -6.16
N LEU A 350 9.58 14.58 -5.42
CA LEU A 350 10.55 15.61 -5.08
C LEU A 350 10.84 15.70 -3.56
N GLU A 351 10.32 14.80 -2.75
CA GLU A 351 10.52 14.78 -1.30
C GLU A 351 12.01 14.77 -0.88
N LEU A 352 12.90 14.15 -1.69
CA LEU A 352 14.35 14.15 -1.43
C LEU A 352 15.08 15.35 -2.06
N PHE A 353 14.38 16.22 -2.78
CA PHE A 353 14.96 17.41 -3.39
C PHE A 353 14.83 18.61 -2.46
N PRO A 354 15.75 19.58 -2.54
CA PRO A 354 15.62 20.78 -1.73
C PRO A 354 14.42 21.60 -2.18
N GLY A 355 13.58 21.95 -1.21
CA GLY A 355 12.55 22.96 -1.39
C GLY A 355 13.14 24.38 -1.43
N GLN A 356 12.29 25.38 -1.40
CA GLN A 356 12.68 26.78 -1.32
C GLN A 356 12.36 27.39 0.04
N THR A 357 13.23 28.27 0.52
CA THR A 357 12.94 29.12 1.68
C THR A 357 12.54 30.49 1.20
N VAL A 358 11.39 30.99 1.66
CA VAL A 358 10.88 32.35 1.36
C VAL A 358 10.64 33.14 2.61
N ALA A 359 10.94 34.44 2.58
CA ALA A 359 10.74 35.32 3.72
C ALA A 359 9.40 36.07 3.58
N LEU A 360 8.50 35.89 4.54
CA LEU A 360 7.22 36.59 4.60
C LEU A 360 6.84 36.86 6.06
N ASN A 361 6.28 38.02 6.34
CA ASN A 361 5.83 38.42 7.69
C ASN A 361 6.92 38.29 8.77
N GLY A 362 8.19 38.61 8.37
CA GLY A 362 9.34 38.56 9.27
C GLY A 362 9.84 37.15 9.65
N ARG A 363 9.48 36.16 8.90
CA ARG A 363 9.86 34.73 9.08
C ARG A 363 10.29 34.11 7.79
N ASP A 364 11.09 33.07 7.92
CA ASP A 364 11.47 32.15 6.83
C ASP A 364 10.55 30.93 6.81
N TRP A 365 10.00 30.64 5.62
CA TRP A 365 9.09 29.54 5.38
C TRP A 365 9.70 28.55 4.40
N LEU A 366 9.79 27.29 4.80
CA LEU A 366 10.18 26.21 3.92
C LEU A 366 8.96 25.75 3.11
N LEU A 367 9.11 25.69 1.79
CA LEU A 367 8.09 25.23 0.84
C LEU A 367 8.67 24.13 -0.04
N PRO A 368 7.92 23.07 -0.37
CA PRO A 368 8.40 21.98 -1.22
C PRO A 368 8.65 22.43 -2.67
N ASP A 369 9.51 21.72 -3.41
CA ASP A 369 9.39 21.66 -4.86
C ASP A 369 8.28 20.69 -5.23
N VAL A 370 7.55 20.96 -6.30
CA VAL A 370 6.35 20.21 -6.68
C VAL A 370 6.36 19.96 -8.18
N MET A 371 6.07 18.71 -8.56
CA MET A 371 6.07 18.27 -9.94
C MET A 371 4.85 18.80 -10.70
N PHE A 372 5.05 19.18 -11.96
CA PHE A 372 3.96 19.57 -12.85
C PHE A 372 3.36 18.39 -13.60
N LEU A 373 2.09 18.46 -13.90
CA LEU A 373 1.32 17.40 -14.58
C LEU A 373 1.98 16.87 -15.87
N PRO A 374 2.60 17.69 -16.76
CA PRO A 374 3.26 17.19 -17.97
C PRO A 374 4.36 16.16 -17.73
N TRP A 375 5.00 16.15 -16.56
CA TRP A 375 5.96 15.10 -16.22
C TRP A 375 5.29 13.74 -16.07
N PHE A 376 4.14 13.68 -15.43
CA PHE A 376 3.34 12.46 -15.30
C PHE A 376 2.70 12.06 -16.64
N GLU A 377 2.27 13.03 -17.44
CA GLU A 377 1.77 12.80 -18.82
C GLU A 377 2.87 12.25 -19.75
N ARG A 378 4.15 12.40 -19.39
CA ARG A 378 5.35 12.05 -20.17
C ARG A 378 5.39 12.75 -21.53
N VAL A 379 5.02 14.01 -21.54
CA VAL A 379 5.02 14.87 -22.72
C VAL A 379 5.88 16.11 -22.51
N ALA A 380 6.21 16.82 -23.58
CA ALA A 380 6.87 18.13 -23.48
C ALA A 380 6.04 19.08 -22.61
N SER A 381 6.69 19.69 -21.63
CA SER A 381 6.00 20.52 -20.65
C SER A 381 5.36 21.76 -21.29
N ARG A 382 4.11 21.97 -20.94
CA ARG A 382 3.31 23.16 -21.26
C ARG A 382 3.15 24.08 -20.04
N SER A 383 3.82 23.73 -18.96
CA SER A 383 3.88 24.51 -17.74
C SER A 383 4.81 25.73 -17.92
N VAL A 384 4.92 26.57 -16.90
CA VAL A 384 5.76 27.76 -16.94
C VAL A 384 7.20 27.42 -17.36
N ASN A 385 7.80 28.21 -18.23
CA ASN A 385 9.14 28.03 -18.78
C ASN A 385 9.41 26.67 -19.46
N GLY A 386 8.40 25.82 -19.66
CA GLY A 386 8.58 24.45 -20.13
C GLY A 386 9.20 23.52 -19.05
N TRP A 387 9.11 23.89 -17.79
CA TRP A 387 9.65 23.12 -16.66
C TRP A 387 8.75 21.95 -16.27
N PHE A 388 9.34 20.97 -15.56
CA PHE A 388 8.62 19.82 -15.02
C PHE A 388 8.35 19.93 -13.52
N SER A 389 9.00 20.86 -12.82
CA SER A 389 8.72 21.15 -11.41
C SER A 389 8.81 22.65 -11.15
N MET A 390 8.28 23.09 -10.01
CA MET A 390 8.17 24.51 -9.68
C MET A 390 9.54 25.19 -9.53
N LEU A 391 10.55 24.45 -9.07
CA LEU A 391 11.92 24.92 -8.92
C LEU A 391 12.87 24.41 -10.02
N ASN A 392 12.34 23.62 -10.97
CA ASN A 392 13.12 23.01 -12.06
C ASN A 392 14.22 22.03 -11.59
N ASN A 393 14.02 21.38 -10.45
CA ASN A 393 14.95 20.35 -9.95
C ASN A 393 14.94 19.09 -10.82
N VAL A 394 13.85 18.84 -11.54
CA VAL A 394 13.72 17.72 -12.48
C VAL A 394 13.54 18.24 -13.90
N THR A 395 14.43 17.85 -14.80
CA THR A 395 14.48 18.32 -16.20
C THR A 395 14.23 17.21 -17.23
N ARG A 396 14.01 15.98 -16.79
CA ARG A 396 13.77 14.81 -17.65
C ARG A 396 12.83 13.82 -16.96
N PHE A 397 12.23 12.95 -17.76
CA PHE A 397 11.48 11.83 -17.24
C PHE A 397 12.40 10.79 -16.59
N THR A 398 11.89 10.11 -15.56
CA THR A 398 12.50 8.88 -15.09
C THR A 398 12.14 7.72 -16.03
N ASP A 399 12.85 6.60 -15.91
CA ASP A 399 12.47 5.38 -16.61
C ASP A 399 11.06 4.96 -16.19
N LYS A 400 10.38 4.24 -17.07
CA LYS A 400 9.09 3.64 -16.72
C LYS A 400 9.30 2.40 -15.90
N CYS A 401 8.38 2.18 -15.01
CA CYS A 401 8.24 0.87 -14.42
C CYS A 401 7.87 -0.15 -15.49
N PRO A 402 8.56 -1.28 -15.58
CA PRO A 402 8.43 -2.20 -16.72
C PRO A 402 7.13 -3.02 -16.71
N PHE A 403 6.22 -2.79 -15.74
CA PHE A 403 5.02 -3.59 -15.55
C PHE A 403 3.73 -2.79 -15.59
N ALA A 404 2.63 -3.51 -15.82
CA ALA A 404 1.30 -2.94 -15.87
C ALA A 404 0.96 -2.16 -14.60
N GLU A 405 0.39 -1.03 -14.85
CA GLU A 405 -0.14 -0.15 -13.82
C GLU A 405 -1.41 -0.79 -13.24
N TYR A 406 -1.41 -1.07 -11.93
CA TYR A 406 -2.62 -1.52 -11.25
C TYR A 406 -3.40 -0.32 -10.75
N VAL A 407 -4.59 -0.09 -11.32
CA VAL A 407 -5.45 1.04 -10.96
C VAL A 407 -6.40 0.73 -9.85
N GLY A 408 -6.86 -0.48 -9.81
CA GLY A 408 -7.99 -0.84 -8.98
C GLY A 408 -7.66 -2.00 -8.08
N VAL A 409 -7.25 -1.75 -6.84
CA VAL A 409 -7.35 -2.78 -5.83
C VAL A 409 -8.73 -2.70 -5.22
N THR A 410 -9.56 -3.71 -5.48
CA THR A 410 -10.84 -3.84 -4.84
C THR A 410 -10.67 -4.65 -3.56
N VAL A 411 -10.98 -4.02 -2.45
CA VAL A 411 -10.98 -4.64 -1.11
C VAL A 411 -12.38 -5.15 -0.82
N TYR A 412 -12.47 -6.37 -0.32
CA TYR A 412 -13.72 -6.99 0.07
C TYR A 412 -13.79 -7.06 1.60
N PRO A 413 -14.62 -6.23 2.25
CA PRO A 413 -14.74 -6.19 3.71
C PRO A 413 -15.08 -7.57 4.28
N ASN A 414 -14.65 -7.81 5.50
CA ASN A 414 -15.03 -9.02 6.22
C ASN A 414 -16.53 -9.04 6.50
N ASP A 415 -17.14 -10.21 6.34
CA ASP A 415 -18.54 -10.42 6.74
C ASP A 415 -18.68 -10.31 8.27
N PRO A 416 -19.87 -9.99 8.80
CA PRO A 416 -20.09 -9.98 10.24
C PRO A 416 -19.69 -11.30 10.90
N GLY A 417 -18.86 -11.22 11.94
CA GLY A 417 -18.32 -12.39 12.63
C GLY A 417 -17.07 -13.01 12.00
N VAL A 418 -16.56 -12.42 10.93
CA VAL A 418 -15.28 -12.78 10.32
C VAL A 418 -14.21 -11.80 10.78
N THR A 419 -13.07 -12.31 11.23
CA THR A 419 -11.93 -11.49 11.67
C THR A 419 -10.87 -11.32 10.61
N GLN A 420 -10.75 -12.26 9.67
CA GLN A 420 -9.78 -12.23 8.59
C GLN A 420 -10.35 -12.90 7.34
N THR A 421 -10.03 -12.34 6.19
CA THR A 421 -10.29 -12.94 4.86
C THR A 421 -9.04 -12.82 3.99
N GLN A 422 -8.69 -13.91 3.30
CA GLN A 422 -7.61 -13.93 2.32
C GLN A 422 -8.11 -14.50 0.99
N PHE A 423 -7.72 -13.84 -0.11
CA PHE A 423 -7.90 -14.38 -1.45
C PHE A 423 -6.57 -14.98 -1.91
N THR A 424 -6.56 -16.28 -2.17
CA THR A 424 -5.35 -17.06 -2.40
C THR A 424 -5.02 -17.25 -3.89
N SER A 425 -6.03 -17.14 -4.76
CA SER A 425 -5.82 -17.34 -6.21
C SER A 425 -6.89 -16.63 -7.05
N VAL A 426 -6.55 -16.34 -8.30
CA VAL A 426 -7.45 -15.85 -9.35
C VAL A 426 -7.12 -16.48 -10.70
N ASN A 427 -8.13 -17.05 -11.38
CA ASN A 427 -7.99 -17.60 -12.74
C ASN A 427 -8.36 -16.58 -13.84
N ASN A 428 -8.15 -16.96 -15.11
CA ASN A 428 -8.47 -16.11 -16.26
C ASN A 428 -10.00 -15.90 -16.50
N ARG A 429 -10.84 -16.66 -15.78
CA ARG A 429 -12.31 -16.49 -15.79
C ARG A 429 -12.81 -15.60 -14.67
N LYS A 430 -11.91 -14.94 -13.92
CA LYS A 430 -12.25 -14.07 -12.80
C LYS A 430 -12.94 -14.83 -11.64
N GLN A 431 -12.61 -16.10 -11.51
CA GLN A 431 -12.94 -16.94 -10.38
C GLN A 431 -11.72 -17.04 -9.46
N GLY A 432 -11.91 -17.29 -8.19
CA GLY A 432 -10.81 -17.37 -7.25
C GLY A 432 -11.05 -18.35 -6.13
N THR A 433 -10.10 -18.38 -5.24
CA THR A 433 -10.16 -19.12 -3.98
C THR A 433 -9.74 -18.23 -2.83
N GLY A 434 -10.16 -18.60 -1.64
CA GLY A 434 -9.77 -17.92 -0.42
C GLY A 434 -10.26 -18.65 0.82
N PHE A 435 -9.96 -18.08 1.96
CA PHE A 435 -10.49 -18.54 3.24
C PHE A 435 -10.74 -17.36 4.17
N SER A 436 -11.58 -17.58 5.16
CA SER A 436 -11.85 -16.64 6.25
C SER A 436 -11.66 -17.29 7.60
N VAL A 437 -11.27 -16.49 8.59
CA VAL A 437 -11.21 -16.88 9.99
C VAL A 437 -12.38 -16.23 10.71
N GLN A 438 -13.24 -17.04 11.30
CA GLN A 438 -14.40 -16.59 12.07
C GLN A 438 -13.96 -16.08 13.45
N SER A 439 -14.80 -15.25 14.09
CA SER A 439 -14.58 -14.82 15.48
C SER A 439 -14.54 -15.99 16.49
N SER A 440 -15.13 -17.13 16.14
CA SER A 440 -15.02 -18.40 16.89
C SER A 440 -13.64 -19.05 16.73
N GLY A 441 -12.85 -18.60 15.76
CA GLY A 441 -11.58 -19.19 15.41
C GLY A 441 -11.64 -20.25 14.31
N GLN A 442 -12.80 -20.58 13.83
CA GLN A 442 -12.94 -21.54 12.74
C GLN A 442 -12.47 -20.94 11.42
N THR A 443 -11.66 -21.70 10.68
CA THR A 443 -11.27 -21.37 9.31
C THR A 443 -12.26 -21.98 8.33
N VAL A 444 -12.77 -21.17 7.42
CA VAL A 444 -13.71 -21.56 6.36
C VAL A 444 -13.12 -21.24 5.01
N GLY A 445 -12.80 -22.27 4.22
CA GLY A 445 -12.38 -22.12 2.83
C GLY A 445 -13.57 -21.86 1.91
N PHE A 446 -13.32 -21.16 0.80
CA PHE A 446 -14.36 -20.88 -0.20
C PHE A 446 -13.78 -20.75 -1.61
N ALA A 447 -14.62 -21.03 -2.60
CA ALA A 447 -14.45 -20.60 -3.97
C ALA A 447 -15.13 -19.23 -4.16
N LEU A 448 -14.60 -18.44 -5.09
CA LEU A 448 -15.07 -17.11 -5.45
C LEU A 448 -15.51 -17.10 -6.91
N ASP A 449 -16.71 -16.61 -7.16
CA ASP A 449 -17.18 -16.31 -8.49
C ASP A 449 -17.42 -14.79 -8.61
N ASN A 450 -17.21 -14.27 -9.83
CA ASN A 450 -17.44 -12.87 -10.15
C ASN A 450 -16.52 -11.88 -9.40
N LEU A 451 -15.23 -12.13 -9.47
CA LEU A 451 -14.20 -11.24 -8.91
C LEU A 451 -14.04 -9.90 -9.69
N ASP A 452 -14.76 -9.73 -10.80
CA ASP A 452 -14.67 -8.50 -11.60
C ASP A 452 -15.31 -7.31 -10.87
N PRO A 453 -14.53 -6.30 -10.44
CA PRO A 453 -15.09 -5.12 -9.77
C PRO A 453 -16.01 -4.29 -10.68
N ALA A 454 -15.88 -4.44 -12.01
CA ALA A 454 -16.73 -3.77 -12.98
C ALA A 454 -18.03 -4.54 -13.26
N SER A 455 -18.17 -5.77 -12.75
CA SER A 455 -19.39 -6.57 -12.93
C SER A 455 -20.55 -5.95 -12.14
N PRO A 456 -21.76 -5.90 -12.72
CA PRO A 456 -22.96 -5.51 -11.99
C PRO A 456 -23.40 -6.59 -10.98
N ASP A 457 -22.95 -7.83 -11.15
CA ASP A 457 -23.32 -8.95 -10.27
C ASP A 457 -22.41 -8.98 -9.03
N PRO A 458 -22.94 -9.32 -7.85
CA PRO A 458 -22.16 -9.35 -6.62
C PRO A 458 -21.14 -10.49 -6.64
N LEU A 459 -20.07 -10.33 -5.86
CA LEU A 459 -19.13 -11.41 -5.54
C LEU A 459 -19.87 -12.55 -4.84
N VAL A 460 -19.70 -13.78 -5.32
CA VAL A 460 -20.28 -14.97 -4.72
C VAL A 460 -19.18 -15.78 -4.02
N ARG A 461 -19.40 -16.11 -2.75
CA ARG A 461 -18.53 -16.99 -1.96
C ARG A 461 -19.24 -18.32 -1.73
N THR A 462 -18.67 -19.40 -2.27
CA THR A 462 -19.19 -20.76 -2.10
C THR A 462 -18.28 -21.53 -1.12
N PRO A 463 -18.76 -21.88 0.10
CA PRO A 463 -17.96 -22.61 1.07
C PRO A 463 -17.45 -23.93 0.52
N LEU A 464 -16.19 -24.26 0.83
CA LEU A 464 -15.53 -25.52 0.47
C LEU A 464 -15.16 -26.30 1.74
N SER A 465 -15.48 -27.58 1.76
CA SER A 465 -15.14 -28.47 2.87
C SER A 465 -14.84 -29.87 2.34
N VAL A 466 -13.64 -30.36 2.56
CA VAL A 466 -13.30 -31.77 2.29
C VAL A 466 -14.10 -32.64 3.26
N PRO A 467 -14.84 -33.66 2.80
CA PRO A 467 -15.62 -34.50 3.68
C PRO A 467 -14.79 -35.14 4.81
N GLY A 468 -15.20 -34.88 6.06
CA GLY A 468 -14.49 -35.33 7.24
C GLY A 468 -13.36 -34.44 7.74
N SER A 469 -13.08 -33.33 7.07
CA SER A 469 -12.09 -32.35 7.53
C SER A 469 -12.63 -31.49 8.67
N VAL A 470 -11.72 -31.00 9.52
CA VAL A 470 -12.00 -29.96 10.51
C VAL A 470 -11.65 -28.57 9.96
N THR A 471 -10.75 -28.50 8.99
CA THR A 471 -10.33 -27.27 8.32
C THR A 471 -10.02 -27.59 6.86
N THR A 472 -10.47 -26.73 5.95
CA THR A 472 -10.14 -26.79 4.51
C THR A 472 -9.67 -25.42 4.06
N VAL A 473 -8.49 -25.35 3.43
CA VAL A 473 -7.86 -24.13 2.92
C VAL A 473 -7.58 -24.31 1.43
N PRO A 474 -8.42 -23.77 0.54
CA PRO A 474 -8.16 -23.79 -0.89
C PRO A 474 -7.05 -22.78 -1.22
N MET A 475 -6.08 -23.20 -2.03
CA MET A 475 -4.88 -22.44 -2.34
C MET A 475 -4.86 -21.89 -3.76
N LYS A 476 -5.21 -22.73 -4.75
CA LYS A 476 -5.16 -22.33 -6.17
C LYS A 476 -6.35 -22.88 -6.94
N ILE A 477 -6.76 -22.11 -7.97
CA ILE A 477 -7.77 -22.50 -8.95
C ILE A 477 -7.23 -22.31 -10.36
N ASN A 478 -7.47 -23.28 -11.25
CA ASN A 478 -7.15 -23.14 -12.68
C ASN A 478 -8.37 -22.73 -13.52
N ASP A 479 -8.17 -22.50 -14.82
CA ASP A 479 -9.23 -22.09 -15.75
C ASP A 479 -10.30 -23.16 -15.97
N SER A 480 -10.01 -24.42 -15.66
CA SER A 480 -11.02 -25.51 -15.70
C SER A 480 -11.87 -25.56 -14.42
N GLY A 481 -11.64 -24.68 -13.45
CA GLY A 481 -12.33 -24.66 -12.16
C GLY A 481 -11.86 -25.78 -11.20
N GLN A 482 -10.72 -26.40 -11.48
CA GLN A 482 -10.11 -27.34 -10.56
C GLN A 482 -9.41 -26.57 -9.45
N ILE A 483 -9.59 -27.00 -8.20
CA ILE A 483 -9.05 -26.33 -7.01
C ILE A 483 -8.15 -27.29 -6.26
N VAL A 484 -7.00 -26.80 -5.84
CA VAL A 484 -6.10 -27.51 -4.93
C VAL A 484 -5.94 -26.73 -3.63
N GLY A 485 -5.53 -27.43 -2.59
CA GLY A 485 -5.29 -26.86 -1.28
C GLY A 485 -4.93 -27.90 -0.24
N ILE A 486 -5.08 -27.52 1.01
CA ILE A 486 -4.77 -28.33 2.18
C ILE A 486 -6.02 -28.50 3.06
N TYR A 487 -6.07 -29.60 3.77
CA TYR A 487 -7.07 -29.83 4.79
C TYR A 487 -6.49 -30.58 5.99
N PHE A 488 -7.14 -30.43 7.13
CA PHE A 488 -6.82 -31.18 8.34
C PHE A 488 -7.96 -32.13 8.67
N ASP A 489 -7.60 -33.39 8.95
CA ASP A 489 -8.55 -34.38 9.45
C ASP A 489 -8.84 -34.19 10.96
N ALA A 490 -9.81 -34.94 11.52
CA ALA A 490 -10.17 -34.84 12.93
C ALA A 490 -9.01 -35.16 13.90
N PRO A 491 -8.08 -36.10 13.63
CA PRO A 491 -6.86 -36.28 14.40
C PRO A 491 -5.82 -35.15 14.25
N GLY A 492 -6.00 -34.22 13.28
CA GLY A 492 -5.10 -33.11 13.04
C GLY A 492 -3.95 -33.44 12.07
N ASN A 493 -4.07 -34.51 11.27
CA ASN A 493 -3.13 -34.79 10.20
C ASN A 493 -3.38 -33.83 9.02
N GLU A 494 -2.31 -33.45 8.37
CA GLU A 494 -2.31 -32.53 7.24
C GLU A 494 -2.26 -33.28 5.91
N HIS A 495 -3.15 -32.91 5.01
CA HIS A 495 -3.33 -33.55 3.72
C HIS A 495 -3.50 -32.51 2.61
N GLY A 496 -2.96 -32.79 1.42
CA GLY A 496 -3.33 -32.08 0.21
C GLY A 496 -4.65 -32.56 -0.39
N PHE A 497 -5.31 -31.70 -1.16
CA PHE A 497 -6.48 -32.12 -1.94
C PHE A 497 -6.49 -31.57 -3.36
N LEU A 498 -7.19 -32.27 -4.24
CA LEU A 498 -7.65 -31.80 -5.53
C LEU A 498 -9.18 -31.90 -5.59
N LEU A 499 -9.86 -30.78 -5.80
CA LEU A 499 -11.28 -30.73 -6.15
C LEU A 499 -11.42 -30.60 -7.67
N SER A 500 -12.03 -31.59 -8.30
CA SER A 500 -12.29 -31.60 -9.73
C SER A 500 -13.68 -32.15 -10.00
N ASN A 501 -14.50 -31.43 -10.77
CA ASN A 501 -15.87 -31.81 -11.11
C ASN A 501 -16.74 -32.17 -9.86
N GLY A 502 -16.59 -31.38 -8.80
CA GLY A 502 -17.32 -31.57 -7.54
C GLY A 502 -16.83 -32.71 -6.65
N ARG A 503 -15.75 -33.41 -7.03
CA ARG A 503 -15.17 -34.54 -6.29
C ARG A 503 -13.83 -34.12 -5.68
N TYR A 504 -13.69 -34.37 -4.37
CA TYR A 504 -12.42 -34.26 -3.66
C TYR A 504 -11.59 -35.54 -3.80
N THR A 505 -10.31 -35.37 -4.01
CA THR A 505 -9.30 -36.45 -4.01
C THR A 505 -8.17 -36.03 -3.09
N THR A 506 -7.84 -36.82 -2.09
CA THR A 506 -6.68 -36.62 -1.22
C THR A 506 -5.40 -36.88 -1.99
N ILE A 507 -4.43 -35.96 -1.83
CA ILE A 507 -3.11 -36.05 -2.45
C ILE A 507 -2.07 -36.00 -1.33
N ASP A 508 -1.50 -37.17 -1.04
CA ASP A 508 -0.45 -37.30 -0.04
C ASP A 508 0.84 -37.77 -0.69
N PHE A 509 1.95 -37.13 -0.42
CA PHE A 509 3.25 -37.60 -0.87
C PHE A 509 3.59 -38.89 -0.14
N PRO A 510 4.02 -39.95 -0.84
CA PRO A 510 4.25 -41.27 -0.22
C PRO A 510 5.25 -41.21 0.93
N GLY A 511 4.83 -41.63 2.12
CA GLY A 511 5.66 -41.67 3.33
C GLY A 511 5.87 -40.36 4.04
N SER A 512 5.16 -39.32 3.65
CA SER A 512 5.20 -38.01 4.34
C SER A 512 4.42 -38.00 5.66
N PHE A 513 4.75 -37.09 6.55
CA PHE A 513 3.97 -36.75 7.76
C PHE A 513 2.87 -35.72 7.50
N GLY A 514 2.96 -35.01 6.42
CA GLY A 514 1.98 -34.00 5.96
C GLY A 514 2.29 -33.61 4.52
N THR A 515 1.27 -33.23 3.77
CA THR A 515 1.40 -32.78 2.38
C THR A 515 0.58 -31.53 2.16
N GLU A 516 1.21 -30.50 1.62
CA GLU A 516 0.57 -29.26 1.19
C GLU A 516 0.54 -29.20 -0.34
N VAL A 517 -0.65 -29.10 -0.93
CA VAL A 517 -0.79 -28.85 -2.36
C VAL A 517 -1.08 -27.36 -2.56
N LEU A 518 -0.12 -26.64 -3.12
CA LEU A 518 -0.10 -25.17 -3.15
C LEU A 518 -0.27 -24.58 -4.55
N ALA A 519 -0.10 -25.36 -5.60
CA ALA A 519 -0.14 -24.89 -6.98
C ALA A 519 -0.65 -25.93 -7.97
N LEU A 520 -1.23 -25.44 -9.08
CA LEU A 520 -1.61 -26.25 -10.24
C LEU A 520 -1.49 -25.42 -11.53
N ASN A 521 -1.27 -26.09 -12.67
CA ASN A 521 -1.27 -25.46 -13.99
C ASN A 521 -2.61 -25.62 -14.74
N ASN A 522 -2.72 -25.03 -15.94
CA ASN A 522 -3.92 -25.08 -16.79
C ASN A 522 -3.86 -26.20 -17.86
N LYS A 523 -2.88 -27.10 -17.78
CA LYS A 523 -2.72 -28.15 -18.79
C LYS A 523 -3.78 -29.23 -18.70
N HIS A 524 -4.08 -29.86 -19.85
CA HIS A 524 -4.89 -31.10 -19.89
C HIS A 524 -4.23 -32.20 -19.06
N ASP A 525 -2.90 -32.36 -19.20
CA ASP A 525 -2.09 -33.23 -18.35
C ASP A 525 -1.67 -32.42 -17.11
N LEU A 526 -2.62 -32.37 -16.16
CA LEU A 526 -2.52 -31.54 -14.97
C LEU A 526 -1.29 -31.89 -14.14
N THR A 527 -0.49 -30.90 -13.85
CA THR A 527 0.59 -30.99 -12.87
C THR A 527 0.23 -30.10 -11.68
N ILE A 528 0.29 -30.65 -10.49
CA ILE A 528 0.17 -29.93 -9.23
C ILE A 528 1.52 -29.89 -8.52
N ALA A 529 1.70 -28.92 -7.63
CA ALA A 529 2.94 -28.75 -6.89
C ALA A 529 2.66 -28.28 -5.46
N GLY A 530 3.66 -28.44 -4.61
CA GLY A 530 3.57 -28.08 -3.21
C GLY A 530 4.80 -28.53 -2.44
N ASP A 531 4.59 -28.84 -1.18
CA ASP A 531 5.62 -29.45 -0.35
C ASP A 531 5.08 -30.55 0.58
N TYR A 532 5.98 -31.37 1.08
CA TYR A 532 5.69 -32.41 2.05
C TYR A 532 6.70 -32.39 3.19
N THR A 533 6.28 -32.87 4.35
CA THR A 533 7.15 -33.02 5.52
C THR A 533 7.61 -34.46 5.63
N ASP A 534 8.92 -34.68 5.74
CA ASP A 534 9.51 -35.99 5.97
C ASP A 534 9.44 -36.44 7.45
N ALA A 535 9.93 -37.65 7.74
CA ALA A 535 9.94 -38.20 9.08
C ALA A 535 10.84 -37.45 10.08
N ALA A 536 11.81 -36.67 9.60
CA ALA A 536 12.69 -35.83 10.42
C ALA A 536 12.08 -34.45 10.67
N GLY A 537 10.96 -34.09 10.04
CA GLY A 537 10.32 -32.80 10.14
C GLY A 537 10.86 -31.77 9.13
N ALA A 538 11.74 -32.17 8.22
CA ALA A 538 12.19 -31.32 7.12
C ALA A 538 11.14 -31.28 6.02
N PHE A 539 11.08 -30.17 5.30
CA PHE A 539 10.13 -30.02 4.20
C PHE A 539 10.81 -29.92 2.85
N HIS A 540 10.18 -30.56 1.89
CA HIS A 540 10.68 -30.76 0.55
C HIS A 540 9.63 -30.36 -0.47
N GLY A 541 10.00 -29.62 -1.49
CA GLY A 541 9.10 -29.36 -2.62
C GLY A 541 8.77 -30.62 -3.39
N PHE A 542 7.62 -30.65 -4.04
CA PHE A 542 7.28 -31.73 -4.98
C PHE A 542 6.45 -31.21 -6.16
N THR A 543 6.46 -31.97 -7.23
CA THR A 543 5.45 -31.94 -8.30
C THR A 543 4.78 -33.32 -8.43
N PHE A 544 3.51 -33.32 -8.82
CA PHE A 544 2.71 -34.50 -9.04
C PHE A 544 1.99 -34.41 -10.38
N GLU A 545 2.28 -35.35 -11.28
CA GLU A 545 1.59 -35.51 -12.55
C GLU A 545 0.31 -36.35 -12.31
N VAL A 546 -0.84 -35.66 -12.30
CA VAL A 546 -2.11 -36.28 -11.85
C VAL A 546 -2.52 -37.45 -12.70
N ASN A 547 -2.43 -37.37 -14.03
CA ASN A 547 -2.81 -38.45 -14.94
C ASN A 547 -1.83 -39.66 -14.88
N GLY A 548 -0.57 -39.40 -14.54
CA GLY A 548 0.47 -40.45 -14.43
C GLY A 548 0.62 -41.04 -13.04
N GLY A 549 0.06 -40.41 -12.01
CA GLY A 549 0.25 -40.79 -10.61
C GLY A 549 1.70 -40.67 -10.13
N VAL A 550 2.52 -39.76 -10.73
CA VAL A 550 3.97 -39.70 -10.50
C VAL A 550 4.33 -38.49 -9.65
N PHE A 551 4.84 -38.74 -8.46
CA PHE A 551 5.47 -37.73 -7.61
C PHE A 551 6.96 -37.57 -7.95
N LYS A 552 7.42 -36.31 -7.95
CA LYS A 552 8.84 -35.92 -8.05
C LYS A 552 9.19 -35.00 -6.94
N SER A 553 10.08 -35.38 -6.02
CA SER A 553 10.62 -34.53 -4.97
C SER A 553 11.63 -33.54 -5.56
N PHE A 554 11.70 -32.38 -4.97
CA PHE A 554 12.58 -31.29 -5.41
C PHE A 554 13.05 -30.46 -4.22
N ASP A 555 14.36 -30.18 -4.18
CA ASP A 555 14.94 -29.21 -3.25
C ASP A 555 15.85 -28.23 -3.99
N VAL A 556 15.82 -26.96 -3.55
CA VAL A 556 16.83 -26.00 -3.94
C VAL A 556 18.18 -26.46 -3.36
N PRO A 557 19.27 -26.47 -4.14
CA PRO A 557 20.57 -26.95 -3.65
C PRO A 557 21.00 -26.23 -2.35
N ASN A 558 21.40 -27.03 -1.35
CA ASN A 558 21.80 -26.59 0.00
C ASN A 558 20.67 -25.93 0.84
N ALA A 559 19.42 -26.10 0.45
CA ALA A 559 18.30 -25.68 1.29
C ALA A 559 18.10 -26.65 2.46
N ALA A 560 17.71 -26.12 3.62
CA ALA A 560 17.22 -26.88 4.76
C ALA A 560 15.71 -27.19 4.63
N GLY A 561 15.02 -26.46 3.76
CA GLY A 561 13.64 -26.71 3.38
C GLY A 561 13.25 -25.95 2.11
N THR A 562 12.41 -26.57 1.27
CA THR A 562 11.92 -26.03 -0.01
C THR A 562 10.41 -26.20 -0.12
N ALA A 563 9.69 -25.16 -0.58
CA ALA A 563 8.26 -25.21 -0.89
C ALA A 563 7.98 -24.58 -2.26
N ILE A 564 7.22 -25.27 -3.10
CA ILE A 564 6.79 -24.79 -4.42
C ILE A 564 5.38 -24.19 -4.28
N TRP A 565 5.24 -22.90 -4.60
CA TRP A 565 4.01 -22.15 -4.43
C TRP A 565 3.30 -21.78 -5.71
N GLY A 566 4.00 -21.84 -6.83
CA GLY A 566 3.44 -21.55 -8.13
C GLY A 566 4.05 -22.43 -9.23
N ILE A 567 3.23 -22.77 -10.22
CA ILE A 567 3.63 -23.50 -11.43
C ILE A 567 2.82 -23.00 -12.61
N ASN A 568 3.47 -22.71 -13.73
CA ASN A 568 2.77 -22.34 -14.98
C ASN A 568 2.71 -23.48 -15.98
N ASP A 569 2.10 -23.25 -17.16
CA ASP A 569 1.92 -24.26 -18.21
C ASP A 569 3.22 -24.71 -18.88
N SER A 570 4.30 -23.96 -18.71
CA SER A 570 5.64 -24.37 -19.15
C SER A 570 6.37 -25.22 -18.10
N ASN A 571 5.68 -25.59 -16.99
CA ASN A 571 6.24 -26.26 -15.81
C ASN A 571 7.39 -25.46 -15.17
N ARG A 572 7.37 -24.14 -15.32
CA ARG A 572 8.23 -23.23 -14.58
C ARG A 572 7.64 -23.05 -13.19
N ILE A 573 8.46 -23.24 -12.17
CA ILE A 573 8.06 -23.22 -10.76
C ILE A 573 8.63 -22.00 -10.06
N VAL A 574 7.89 -21.52 -9.08
CA VAL A 574 8.32 -20.50 -8.12
C VAL A 574 7.99 -20.94 -6.70
N GLY A 575 8.67 -20.38 -5.75
CA GLY A 575 8.43 -20.71 -4.35
C GLY A 575 9.45 -20.04 -3.44
N ARG A 576 9.63 -20.65 -2.30
CA ARG A 576 10.60 -20.22 -1.29
C ARG A 576 11.41 -21.39 -0.74
N PHE A 577 12.56 -21.07 -0.23
CA PHE A 577 13.43 -22.00 0.48
C PHE A 577 14.12 -21.30 1.65
N HIS A 578 14.64 -22.06 2.60
CA HIS A 578 15.50 -21.52 3.66
C HIS A 578 16.74 -22.40 3.84
N GLN A 579 17.83 -21.79 4.26
CA GLN A 579 19.09 -22.46 4.61
C GLN A 579 19.27 -22.57 6.11
N ASP A 580 18.69 -21.65 6.86
CA ASP A 580 18.65 -21.55 8.31
C ASP A 580 17.24 -21.12 8.79
N VAL A 581 17.02 -21.18 10.08
CA VAL A 581 15.71 -20.88 10.68
C VAL A 581 15.46 -19.35 10.62
N GLY A 582 14.37 -18.97 9.98
CA GLY A 582 13.88 -17.57 9.98
C GLY A 582 14.15 -16.77 8.70
N HIS A 583 15.00 -17.24 7.79
CA HIS A 583 15.30 -16.53 6.54
C HIS A 583 14.79 -17.30 5.33
N PHE A 584 13.76 -16.77 4.67
CA PHE A 584 13.20 -17.35 3.46
C PHE A 584 13.63 -16.54 2.24
N ARG A 585 14.10 -17.23 1.22
CA ARG A 585 14.48 -16.67 -0.07
C ARG A 585 13.58 -17.21 -1.18
N GLY A 586 13.29 -16.37 -2.15
CA GLY A 586 12.54 -16.75 -3.33
C GLY A 586 13.37 -17.55 -4.33
N PHE A 587 12.74 -18.44 -5.08
CA PHE A 587 13.37 -19.09 -6.23
C PHE A 587 12.40 -19.18 -7.41
N VAL A 588 12.97 -19.19 -8.63
CA VAL A 588 12.27 -19.44 -9.88
C VAL A 588 13.08 -20.43 -10.73
N GLY A 589 12.41 -21.30 -11.47
CA GLY A 589 13.11 -22.22 -12.35
C GLY A 589 12.30 -23.41 -12.81
N THR A 590 12.97 -24.53 -12.98
CA THR A 590 12.40 -25.87 -13.29
C THR A 590 13.02 -26.88 -12.34
N LEU A 591 12.50 -28.11 -12.31
CA LEU A 591 12.99 -29.16 -11.41
C LEU A 591 14.50 -29.53 -11.54
N GLY A 592 15.23 -28.96 -12.43
CA GLY A 592 16.67 -29.25 -12.58
C GLY A 592 17.53 -27.99 -12.60
N LYS A 593 16.91 -26.82 -12.64
CA LYS A 593 17.63 -25.54 -12.73
C LYS A 593 16.83 -24.43 -12.08
N THR A 594 17.32 -23.94 -10.96
CA THR A 594 16.72 -22.84 -10.23
C THR A 594 17.64 -21.62 -10.18
N GLN A 595 17.01 -20.47 -10.04
CA GLN A 595 17.63 -19.19 -9.84
C GLN A 595 17.03 -18.58 -8.59
N ILE A 596 17.85 -18.01 -7.73
CA ILE A 596 17.39 -17.29 -6.53
C ILE A 596 16.86 -15.93 -6.94
N VAL A 597 15.75 -15.54 -6.34
CA VAL A 597 15.09 -14.25 -6.55
C VAL A 597 14.82 -13.63 -5.19
N ASP A 598 15.59 -12.61 -4.85
CA ASP A 598 15.38 -11.82 -3.65
C ASP A 598 14.94 -10.42 -4.03
N TYR A 599 14.03 -9.85 -3.25
CA TYR A 599 13.64 -8.45 -3.42
C TYR A 599 14.86 -7.53 -3.15
N VAL A 600 15.09 -6.55 -4.02
CA VAL A 600 16.36 -5.78 -4.10
C VAL A 600 16.72 -5.07 -2.79
N ASN A 601 15.75 -4.74 -1.95
CA ASN A 601 15.93 -4.04 -0.68
C ASN A 601 15.47 -4.87 0.52
N ASP A 602 15.56 -6.20 0.45
CA ASP A 602 15.23 -7.08 1.57
C ASP A 602 16.47 -7.35 2.44
N PRO A 603 16.75 -6.55 3.48
CA PRO A 603 17.92 -6.75 4.33
C PRO A 603 17.77 -7.97 5.24
N GLN A 604 16.55 -8.48 5.40
CA GLN A 604 16.22 -9.63 6.26
C GLN A 604 16.12 -10.93 5.45
N ASN A 605 16.16 -10.87 4.12
CA ASN A 605 16.01 -12.01 3.22
C ASN A 605 14.76 -12.85 3.51
N ILE A 606 13.59 -12.20 3.59
CA ILE A 606 12.30 -12.88 3.75
C ILE A 606 11.45 -12.64 2.48
N THR A 607 11.98 -13.03 1.33
CA THR A 607 11.28 -12.98 0.04
C THR A 607 10.54 -14.30 -0.20
N SER A 608 9.23 -14.23 -0.49
CA SER A 608 8.38 -15.37 -0.79
C SER A 608 7.67 -15.16 -2.13
N LEU A 609 7.78 -16.11 -3.05
CA LEU A 609 7.12 -16.08 -4.36
C LEU A 609 5.89 -16.98 -4.33
N GLY A 610 4.69 -16.40 -4.61
CA GLY A 610 3.41 -17.08 -4.43
C GLY A 610 2.80 -17.64 -5.70
N GLY A 611 2.97 -17.00 -6.87
CA GLY A 611 2.38 -17.41 -8.13
C GLY A 611 3.21 -17.00 -9.34
N ILE A 612 2.99 -17.66 -10.46
CA ILE A 612 3.62 -17.32 -11.75
C ILE A 612 2.63 -17.57 -12.89
N ASN A 613 2.45 -16.60 -13.76
CA ASN A 613 1.61 -16.76 -14.94
C ASN A 613 2.39 -17.31 -16.17
N ASN A 614 1.70 -17.51 -17.28
CA ASN A 614 2.30 -18.06 -18.49
C ASN A 614 3.25 -17.09 -19.22
N ALA A 615 3.11 -15.79 -18.98
CA ALA A 615 4.06 -14.77 -19.45
C ALA A 615 5.34 -14.72 -18.60
N GLY A 616 5.38 -15.42 -17.46
CA GLY A 616 6.50 -15.46 -16.54
C GLY A 616 6.51 -14.32 -15.51
N VAL A 617 5.42 -13.58 -15.38
CA VAL A 617 5.22 -12.61 -14.29
C VAL A 617 4.98 -13.38 -12.99
N ILE A 618 5.64 -12.96 -11.94
CA ILE A 618 5.64 -13.62 -10.62
C ILE A 618 4.96 -12.68 -9.62
N ALA A 619 4.01 -13.20 -8.86
CA ALA A 619 3.49 -12.55 -7.67
C ALA A 619 4.28 -13.01 -6.44
N GLY A 620 4.65 -12.10 -5.57
CA GLY A 620 5.41 -12.41 -4.37
C GLY A 620 5.21 -11.37 -3.28
N GLN A 621 5.81 -11.63 -2.13
CA GLN A 621 5.77 -10.73 -0.98
C GLN A 621 7.10 -10.70 -0.25
N VAL A 622 7.37 -9.57 0.37
CA VAL A 622 8.50 -9.35 1.27
C VAL A 622 7.98 -9.14 2.69
N VAL A 623 8.68 -9.69 3.64
CA VAL A 623 8.41 -9.50 5.07
C VAL A 623 9.72 -9.11 5.75
N GLY A 624 9.78 -7.93 6.37
CA GLY A 624 11.00 -7.47 7.07
C GLY A 624 10.68 -6.30 8.00
N ASP A 625 11.62 -5.92 8.87
CA ASP A 625 11.48 -4.82 9.82
C ASP A 625 11.19 -3.49 9.08
N GLY A 626 9.95 -3.02 9.15
CA GLY A 626 9.52 -1.77 8.54
C GLY A 626 9.27 -1.81 7.02
N PHE A 627 9.40 -2.97 6.39
CA PHE A 627 9.10 -3.14 4.96
C PHE A 627 8.34 -4.46 4.76
N GLY A 628 7.05 -4.38 4.56
CA GLY A 628 6.22 -5.53 4.20
C GLY A 628 5.29 -5.15 3.06
N GLY A 629 5.21 -5.97 2.02
CA GLY A 629 4.30 -5.71 0.92
C GLY A 629 4.37 -6.72 -0.20
N GLY A 630 3.26 -6.81 -0.93
CA GLY A 630 3.18 -7.60 -2.14
C GLY A 630 3.90 -6.91 -3.31
N PHE A 631 4.49 -7.71 -4.17
CA PHE A 631 5.13 -7.25 -5.39
C PHE A 631 4.82 -8.15 -6.58
N LEU A 632 5.07 -7.62 -7.76
CA LEU A 632 5.19 -8.39 -8.99
C LEU A 632 6.64 -8.34 -9.49
N ALA A 633 7.10 -9.45 -10.07
CA ALA A 633 8.43 -9.53 -10.66
C ALA A 633 8.37 -10.11 -12.08
N GLY A 634 9.17 -9.55 -12.99
CA GLY A 634 9.31 -10.03 -14.37
C GLY A 634 10.34 -9.20 -15.14
N GLY A 635 11.00 -9.74 -16.14
CA GLY A 635 11.99 -9.03 -16.94
C GLY A 635 13.26 -8.58 -16.19
N GLY A 636 13.42 -8.89 -14.92
CA GLY A 636 14.54 -8.47 -14.06
C GLY A 636 14.17 -7.42 -13.02
N ASP A 637 12.95 -6.92 -13.01
CA ASP A 637 12.50 -5.84 -12.16
C ASP A 637 11.40 -6.27 -11.17
N PHE A 638 11.27 -5.53 -10.08
CA PHE A 638 10.26 -5.71 -9.04
C PHE A 638 9.39 -4.48 -8.95
N VAL A 639 8.08 -4.67 -8.91
CA VAL A 639 7.08 -3.61 -8.81
C VAL A 639 6.15 -3.87 -7.62
N PRO A 640 5.91 -2.90 -6.75
CA PRO A 640 4.90 -3.04 -5.71
C PRO A 640 3.52 -3.37 -6.30
N ALA A 641 2.84 -4.34 -5.72
CA ALA A 641 1.52 -4.77 -6.17
C ALA A 641 0.36 -3.98 -5.53
N ASN A 642 0.67 -2.94 -4.75
CA ASN A 642 -0.32 -2.15 -4.01
C ASN A 642 -1.22 -2.96 -3.07
N MET A 643 -0.72 -4.09 -2.61
CA MET A 643 -1.37 -4.98 -1.66
C MET A 643 -0.36 -5.39 -0.60
N ASP A 644 -0.80 -5.62 0.64
CA ASP A 644 0.10 -6.07 1.70
C ASP A 644 0.57 -7.50 1.45
N LEU A 645 -0.30 -8.31 0.86
CA LEU A 645 -0.02 -9.70 0.52
C LEU A 645 -0.42 -9.96 -0.93
N THR A 646 0.43 -10.63 -1.69
CA THR A 646 0.15 -11.12 -3.05
C THR A 646 0.46 -12.61 -3.13
N TYR A 647 -0.54 -13.39 -3.54
CA TYR A 647 -0.43 -14.85 -3.58
C TYR A 647 -0.43 -15.40 -4.99
N ASP A 648 -1.08 -14.72 -5.93
CA ASP A 648 -1.27 -15.24 -7.28
C ASP A 648 -1.42 -14.14 -8.32
N VAL A 649 -1.07 -14.46 -9.57
CA VAL A 649 -1.28 -13.62 -10.74
C VAL A 649 -1.71 -14.49 -11.93
N ASN A 650 -2.82 -14.12 -12.58
CA ASN A 650 -3.28 -14.80 -13.79
C ASN A 650 -2.63 -14.25 -15.07
N ASP A 651 -2.97 -14.84 -16.24
CA ASP A 651 -2.41 -14.43 -17.54
C ASP A 651 -2.92 -13.07 -18.02
N GLN A 652 -4.00 -12.55 -17.43
CA GLN A 652 -4.53 -11.22 -17.69
C GLN A 652 -3.93 -10.16 -16.75
N GLY A 653 -3.03 -10.55 -15.85
CA GLY A 653 -2.37 -9.69 -14.89
C GLY A 653 -3.21 -9.38 -13.63
N TRP A 654 -4.34 -10.06 -13.44
CA TRP A 654 -5.10 -9.94 -12.19
C TRP A 654 -4.36 -10.60 -11.06
N VAL A 655 -4.36 -9.96 -9.91
CA VAL A 655 -3.62 -10.39 -8.71
C VAL A 655 -4.60 -10.69 -7.59
N ALA A 656 -4.43 -11.84 -6.94
CA ALA A 656 -5.15 -12.18 -5.71
C ALA A 656 -4.27 -11.95 -4.49
N GLY A 657 -4.86 -11.42 -3.42
CA GLY A 657 -4.11 -11.14 -2.20
C GLY A 657 -4.98 -10.60 -1.08
N GLY A 658 -4.40 -9.75 -0.26
CA GLY A 658 -5.09 -9.13 0.85
C GLY A 658 -4.45 -7.85 1.35
N PHE A 659 -5.23 -7.12 2.14
CA PHE A 659 -4.82 -5.96 2.91
C PHE A 659 -4.99 -6.18 4.40
N VAL A 660 -4.09 -5.64 5.18
CA VAL A 660 -4.27 -5.52 6.63
C VAL A 660 -5.01 -4.21 6.91
N PHE A 661 -6.27 -4.31 7.31
CA PHE A 661 -7.13 -3.16 7.59
C PHE A 661 -7.55 -3.17 9.06
N SER A 662 -7.18 -2.15 9.82
CA SER A 662 -7.49 -2.05 11.28
C SER A 662 -7.14 -3.32 12.07
N GLY A 663 -5.96 -3.90 11.80
CA GLY A 663 -5.53 -5.16 12.42
C GLY A 663 -6.25 -6.42 11.90
N SER A 664 -7.16 -6.28 10.96
CA SER A 664 -7.86 -7.39 10.30
C SER A 664 -7.39 -7.54 8.86
N LEU A 665 -7.11 -8.75 8.43
CA LEU A 665 -6.82 -9.04 7.04
C LEU A 665 -8.12 -9.13 6.23
N VAL A 666 -8.19 -8.42 5.11
CA VAL A 666 -9.32 -8.41 4.18
C VAL A 666 -8.88 -8.88 2.79
N GLY A 667 -9.72 -9.64 2.11
CA GLY A 667 -9.42 -10.12 0.77
C GLY A 667 -9.38 -8.99 -0.25
N ALA A 668 -8.46 -9.07 -1.20
CA ALA A 668 -8.31 -8.05 -2.23
C ALA A 668 -7.95 -8.64 -3.61
N VAL A 669 -8.39 -7.94 -4.65
CA VAL A 669 -8.04 -8.22 -6.05
C VAL A 669 -7.48 -6.96 -6.70
N GLY A 670 -6.31 -7.09 -7.31
CA GLY A 670 -5.70 -6.05 -8.14
C GLY A 670 -6.04 -6.30 -9.62
N VAL A 671 -6.45 -5.26 -10.34
CA VAL A 671 -6.78 -5.31 -11.77
C VAL A 671 -5.83 -4.40 -12.54
N PRO A 672 -5.14 -4.87 -13.59
CA PRO A 672 -4.25 -4.02 -14.39
C PRO A 672 -5.04 -2.98 -15.16
N LEU A 673 -4.48 -1.76 -15.32
CA LEU A 673 -5.04 -0.69 -16.16
C LEU A 673 -5.08 -1.07 -17.63
N ASP A 674 -4.02 -1.69 -18.11
CA ASP A 674 -3.92 -2.18 -19.47
C ASP A 674 -3.88 -3.71 -19.47
N PRO A 675 -4.99 -4.37 -19.85
CA PRO A 675 -5.02 -5.83 -19.94
C PRO A 675 -4.04 -6.40 -20.98
N HIS A 676 -3.48 -5.56 -21.87
CA HIS A 676 -2.54 -6.00 -22.92
C HIS A 676 -1.07 -5.97 -22.46
N SER A 677 -0.75 -5.33 -21.33
CA SER A 677 0.61 -5.26 -20.81
C SER A 677 1.18 -6.60 -20.32
N PHE A 678 0.32 -7.63 -20.15
CA PHE A 678 0.71 -9.00 -19.76
C PHE A 678 0.53 -10.06 -20.84
N GLY A 679 0.08 -9.68 -22.05
CA GLY A 679 -0.01 -10.61 -23.18
C GLY A 679 1.35 -10.91 -23.82
N PRO A 680 1.45 -11.96 -24.68
CA PRO A 680 2.72 -12.37 -25.32
C PRO A 680 3.39 -11.28 -26.17
N ALA A 681 2.70 -10.17 -26.46
CA ALA A 681 3.23 -9.03 -27.20
C ALA A 681 3.74 -7.89 -26.30
N GLY A 682 3.38 -7.85 -25.02
CA GLY A 682 3.85 -6.88 -24.03
C GLY A 682 5.09 -7.34 -23.26
N ALA A 683 5.36 -8.65 -23.26
CA ALA A 683 6.62 -9.20 -22.79
C ALA A 683 7.70 -8.88 -23.84
N GLY A 684 8.20 -7.66 -23.86
CA GLY A 684 9.48 -7.38 -24.52
C GLY A 684 10.47 -8.41 -24.00
N SER A 685 10.90 -9.31 -24.89
CA SER A 685 11.80 -10.45 -24.66
C SER A 685 12.14 -10.67 -23.20
N ALA A 686 11.50 -11.64 -22.55
CA ALA A 686 11.82 -12.03 -21.18
C ALA A 686 13.30 -12.41 -21.12
N GLY A 687 14.16 -11.42 -20.98
CA GLY A 687 15.52 -11.59 -20.56
C GLY A 687 15.45 -12.35 -19.24
N ALA A 688 16.19 -13.44 -19.15
CA ALA A 688 16.28 -14.18 -17.91
C ALA A 688 16.49 -13.19 -16.76
N ILE A 689 15.69 -13.30 -15.69
CA ILE A 689 15.94 -12.57 -14.45
C ILE A 689 17.39 -12.84 -14.11
N GLN A 690 18.25 -11.85 -14.29
CA GLN A 690 19.67 -11.98 -13.94
C GLN A 690 19.79 -11.67 -12.45
N GLY A 691 19.77 -12.73 -11.63
CA GLY A 691 20.32 -12.62 -10.29
C GLY A 691 21.76 -12.16 -10.41
N GLN A 692 22.09 -10.99 -9.88
CA GLN A 692 23.48 -10.55 -9.82
C GLN A 692 24.27 -11.58 -9.00
N PRO A 693 25.42 -12.05 -9.51
CA PRO A 693 26.27 -12.91 -8.70
C PRO A 693 26.78 -12.09 -7.51
N VAL A 694 26.54 -12.60 -6.30
CA VAL A 694 27.13 -12.04 -5.07
C VAL A 694 28.64 -12.08 -5.26
N SER A 695 29.27 -10.93 -5.53
CA SER A 695 30.71 -10.79 -5.47
C SER A 695 31.13 -10.95 -4.00
N ARG A 696 31.70 -12.09 -3.65
CA ARG A 696 32.49 -12.22 -2.41
C ARG A 696 33.66 -11.27 -2.55
N GLN A 697 33.69 -10.22 -1.78
CA GLN A 697 34.97 -9.59 -1.41
C GLN A 697 35.50 -10.22 -0.13
N PRO A 698 36.84 -10.36 -0.02
CA PRO A 698 37.51 -11.16 0.99
C PRO A 698 37.39 -10.60 2.42
#